data_d2b3a38e7b0b3cdb2cf6982864af11da
#
_entry.id   d2b3a38e7b0b3cdb2cf6982864af11da
#
_cell.length_a   1.000
_cell.length_b   1.000
_cell.length_c   1.000
_cell.angle_alpha   90.00
_cell.angle_beta   90.00
_cell.angle_gamma   90.00
#
_symmetry.space_group_name_H-M   'P 1'
#
loop_
_entity.id
_entity.type
_entity.pdbx_description
1 polymer ?
#
loop_
_entity_poly.entity_id
_entity_poly.type
_entity_poly.pdbx_seq_one_letter_code
_entity_poly.pdbx_strand_id
1 'polypeptide(L)'
;MKRSEIDRSKLSPMMKHYVELKDKYEDTIILYRLGDFYEMFFEDAEEVAHALELTLTGKSAGLDERVPMCGIPHHAAEVYIDKLIKKGYKVAICEQLEDPKTAKGIVKRDIVEVISSGTVINTNSLNEKENNYIGCLYDFSYGFVLTYSDITTGEVYSELLTNNTDDVIYKILSLDIKELIVNELINKVLLSKIRSLKIPVTIQNELLNDKYQNIYQNISDARIVNSIKLLLYYLDVLQKRNLSHFQEVVIKEKEQYLEMDIHTKRNLELTECLRTKERTYSLLWLLDNTKTAMGSRKLKYFIENPLLDINKINKRYDIVSKLLEEFILAEELRNDLYEVYDLERLCGKLSFGSANGKDLLQLKASLKVLPSIKEKLEKLGFYEKITTMSDLYDLLEKSIYEEPPNTIKEGYLIKDGYSSELDELKDLSRGGKDFISRFETEERERTGIKGLKVGFNKVFGYYIEISKSYLNMVTDDMGYIRKQTLANCERFINPILKEKEDLILSSEDKIINLEYNLFIEIRDKCKEYIPELQRTAKVISEIDVLSSFALVSEKYNYIRPIITNGNEIKVLNSRHPVVERVLKGEEYVPNDIVMDNNTDILLITGPNMAGKSTYMRQLGIIAIMAQIGCFVPAEEATLPIFDKIFTRIGASDDLVSGESTFMVEMMEASRAIKYATRNSLILFDELGRGTATFDGMSLAQAILEYVANKIKCKTLFSTHYHELTDMEKTIPNLKNKHVSAVEENGNITFLHKVKDGSVDKSYGINVAKLAGLPDEVIDRASGILNIYENKEKKTDTIIQTTLPLNFDEKKSEVEEEVKNIDILNITPIEAINILSKLREKVK
;
A
#
# COMPACT_ATOMS: atom_id res chain seq x y z
N MET A 1 -39.18 -0.48 1.52
CA MET A 1 -39.79 0.34 2.62
C MET A 1 -38.69 1.24 3.16
N LYS A 2 -38.87 2.56 3.07
CA LYS A 2 -37.85 3.52 3.52
C LYS A 2 -38.02 3.88 4.98
N ARG A 3 -36.89 3.92 5.72
CA ARG A 3 -36.86 4.29 7.16
C ARG A 3 -37.44 5.66 7.45
N SER A 4 -37.33 6.60 6.51
CA SER A 4 -37.87 7.97 6.65
C SER A 4 -39.41 8.07 6.62
N GLU A 5 -40.10 7.01 6.15
CA GLU A 5 -41.56 6.99 5.93
C GLU A 5 -42.31 6.24 7.02
N ILE A 6 -41.63 5.80 8.10
CA ILE A 6 -42.17 4.89 9.11
C ILE A 6 -42.59 5.65 10.37
N ASP A 7 -43.69 5.26 10.95
CA ASP A 7 -44.12 5.71 12.30
C ASP A 7 -43.25 5.02 13.37
N ARG A 8 -42.27 5.76 13.86
CA ARG A 8 -41.30 5.27 14.86
C ARG A 8 -41.93 4.89 16.19
N SER A 9 -43.13 5.38 16.49
CA SER A 9 -43.83 5.08 17.74
C SER A 9 -44.32 3.64 17.82
N LYS A 10 -44.59 3.02 16.65
CA LYS A 10 -45.09 1.65 16.52
C LYS A 10 -43.97 0.59 16.47
N LEU A 11 -42.70 1.02 16.34
CA LEU A 11 -41.57 0.09 16.23
C LEU A 11 -41.37 -0.70 17.52
N SER A 12 -41.02 -2.00 17.35
CA SER A 12 -40.57 -2.82 18.48
C SER A 12 -39.33 -2.18 19.12
N PRO A 13 -39.04 -2.39 20.41
CA PRO A 13 -37.91 -1.76 21.11
C PRO A 13 -36.55 -2.06 20.43
N MET A 14 -36.37 -3.27 19.94
CA MET A 14 -35.15 -3.65 19.19
C MET A 14 -35.00 -2.86 17.88
N MET A 15 -36.10 -2.74 17.13
CA MET A 15 -36.09 -2.03 15.85
C MET A 15 -35.94 -0.53 16.03
N LYS A 16 -36.50 0.01 17.12
CA LYS A 16 -36.31 1.41 17.50
C LYS A 16 -34.80 1.70 17.76
N HIS A 17 -34.13 0.83 18.52
CA HIS A 17 -32.69 0.93 18.77
C HIS A 17 -31.86 0.83 17.47
N TYR A 18 -32.22 -0.08 16.54
CA TYR A 18 -31.57 -0.17 15.21
C TYR A 18 -31.68 1.16 14.45
N VAL A 19 -32.90 1.75 14.41
CA VAL A 19 -33.14 3.02 13.71
C VAL A 19 -32.37 4.17 14.37
N GLU A 20 -32.26 4.21 15.68
CA GLU A 20 -31.47 5.20 16.41
C GLU A 20 -29.98 5.09 16.11
N LEU A 21 -29.44 3.88 15.98
CA LEU A 21 -28.08 3.64 15.55
C LEU A 21 -27.89 4.09 14.10
N LYS A 22 -28.81 3.73 13.21
CA LYS A 22 -28.73 4.09 11.79
C LYS A 22 -28.81 5.61 11.55
N ASP A 23 -29.54 6.35 12.39
CA ASP A 23 -29.55 7.81 12.32
C ASP A 23 -28.20 8.45 12.68
N LYS A 24 -27.41 7.78 13.50
CA LYS A 24 -26.01 8.20 13.82
C LYS A 24 -24.99 7.81 12.76
N TYR A 25 -25.26 6.75 12.00
CA TYR A 25 -24.37 6.13 11.03
C TYR A 25 -25.06 5.98 9.67
N GLU A 26 -25.59 7.10 9.13
CA GLU A 26 -26.42 7.10 7.91
C GLU A 26 -25.78 6.41 6.72
N ASP A 27 -24.51 6.72 6.43
CA ASP A 27 -23.75 6.20 5.26
C ASP A 27 -23.08 4.85 5.53
N THR A 28 -23.49 4.12 6.58
CA THR A 28 -22.80 2.90 7.02
C THR A 28 -23.80 1.74 7.13
N ILE A 29 -23.47 0.60 6.55
CA ILE A 29 -24.24 -0.64 6.70
C ILE A 29 -24.09 -1.16 8.13
N ILE A 30 -25.20 -1.35 8.85
CA ILE A 30 -25.16 -1.85 10.23
C ILE A 30 -25.37 -3.37 10.25
N LEU A 31 -24.36 -4.11 10.67
CA LEU A 31 -24.44 -5.53 10.99
C LEU A 31 -24.92 -5.70 12.44
N TYR A 32 -26.20 -5.91 12.63
CA TYR A 32 -26.83 -5.96 13.95
C TYR A 32 -26.87 -7.39 14.49
N ARG A 33 -26.18 -7.67 15.57
CA ARG A 33 -26.08 -9.02 16.18
C ARG A 33 -27.38 -9.51 16.77
N LEU A 34 -27.89 -10.63 16.25
CA LEU A 34 -29.06 -11.35 16.78
C LEU A 34 -28.79 -12.86 16.81
N GLY A 35 -28.47 -13.38 17.99
CA GLY A 35 -28.07 -14.78 18.15
C GLY A 35 -26.82 -15.11 17.33
N ASP A 36 -26.92 -16.10 16.42
CA ASP A 36 -25.81 -16.55 15.57
C ASP A 36 -25.69 -15.79 14.24
N PHE A 37 -26.49 -14.73 14.04
CA PHE A 37 -26.51 -13.96 12.80
C PHE A 37 -26.24 -12.47 13.07
N TYR A 38 -25.66 -11.82 12.05
CA TYR A 38 -25.79 -10.38 11.86
C TYR A 38 -26.92 -10.13 10.89
N GLU A 39 -27.93 -9.38 11.32
CA GLU A 39 -29.07 -9.02 10.52
C GLU A 39 -29.02 -7.55 10.13
N MET A 40 -29.44 -7.24 8.92
CA MET A 40 -29.59 -5.89 8.36
C MET A 40 -31.06 -5.65 8.03
N PHE A 41 -31.50 -4.40 8.14
CA PHE A 41 -32.89 -4.04 7.96
C PHE A 41 -33.09 -2.83 7.04
N PHE A 42 -34.30 -2.65 6.53
CA PHE A 42 -34.69 -1.54 5.65
C PHE A 42 -33.81 -1.44 4.39
N GLU A 43 -33.32 -0.22 4.10
CA GLU A 43 -32.45 0.06 2.95
C GLU A 43 -31.15 -0.74 2.98
N ASP A 44 -30.55 -0.90 4.16
CA ASP A 44 -29.32 -1.71 4.32
C ASP A 44 -29.56 -3.16 3.88
N ALA A 45 -30.73 -3.72 4.19
CA ALA A 45 -31.04 -5.09 3.78
C ALA A 45 -31.22 -5.21 2.26
N GLU A 46 -31.87 -4.23 1.63
CA GLU A 46 -32.08 -4.21 0.19
C GLU A 46 -30.74 -4.05 -0.56
N GLU A 47 -29.90 -3.11 -0.11
CA GLU A 47 -28.57 -2.86 -0.68
C GLU A 47 -27.62 -4.06 -0.53
N VAL A 48 -27.53 -4.62 0.67
CA VAL A 48 -26.63 -5.74 0.95
C VAL A 48 -27.12 -7.02 0.25
N ALA A 49 -28.43 -7.29 0.23
CA ALA A 49 -28.98 -8.43 -0.50
C ALA A 49 -28.63 -8.36 -1.99
N HIS A 50 -28.76 -7.18 -2.60
CA HIS A 50 -28.34 -6.97 -3.99
C HIS A 50 -26.81 -7.07 -4.17
N ALA A 51 -26.04 -6.43 -3.29
CA ALA A 51 -24.60 -6.37 -3.40
C ALA A 51 -23.91 -7.74 -3.22
N LEU A 52 -24.43 -8.60 -2.36
CA LEU A 52 -23.86 -9.90 -1.99
C LEU A 52 -24.66 -11.10 -2.50
N GLU A 53 -25.73 -10.86 -3.29
CA GLU A 53 -26.64 -11.89 -3.82
C GLU A 53 -27.27 -12.75 -2.69
N LEU A 54 -27.66 -12.08 -1.57
CA LEU A 54 -28.30 -12.74 -0.45
C LEU A 54 -29.82 -12.78 -0.61
N THR A 55 -30.45 -13.74 0.06
CA THR A 55 -31.92 -13.83 0.09
C THR A 55 -32.50 -12.69 0.93
N LEU A 56 -33.30 -11.82 0.31
CA LEU A 56 -34.07 -10.80 1.00
C LEU A 56 -35.32 -11.43 1.58
N THR A 57 -35.55 -11.24 2.89
CA THR A 57 -36.69 -11.75 3.63
C THR A 57 -37.44 -10.61 4.34
N GLY A 58 -38.39 -10.89 5.20
CA GLY A 58 -39.08 -9.86 5.99
C GLY A 58 -39.14 -10.23 7.47
N LYS A 59 -38.94 -9.25 8.36
CA LYS A 59 -39.06 -9.38 9.82
C LYS A 59 -40.19 -8.54 10.37
N SER A 60 -40.93 -9.06 11.35
CA SER A 60 -41.92 -8.28 12.07
C SER A 60 -41.24 -7.23 12.96
N ALA A 61 -41.61 -5.97 12.79
CA ALA A 61 -40.97 -4.82 13.45
C ALA A 61 -41.94 -4.06 14.38
N GLY A 62 -43.17 -4.56 14.56
CA GLY A 62 -44.26 -3.83 15.25
C GLY A 62 -45.12 -3.02 14.30
N LEU A 63 -44.83 -3.06 13.00
CA LEU A 63 -45.63 -2.47 11.91
C LEU A 63 -46.58 -3.48 11.31
N ASP A 64 -47.59 -3.02 10.58
CA ASP A 64 -48.55 -3.87 9.86
C ASP A 64 -47.86 -4.69 8.73
N GLU A 65 -46.82 -4.12 8.11
CA GLU A 65 -46.00 -4.78 7.10
C GLU A 65 -44.70 -5.25 7.70
N ARG A 66 -44.14 -6.32 7.11
CA ARG A 66 -42.78 -6.80 7.47
C ARG A 66 -41.74 -5.89 6.87
N VAL A 67 -40.72 -5.51 7.65
CA VAL A 67 -39.59 -4.73 7.15
C VAL A 67 -38.61 -5.66 6.38
N PRO A 68 -38.03 -5.19 5.26
CA PRO A 68 -36.99 -5.92 4.55
C PRO A 68 -35.85 -6.31 5.49
N MET A 69 -35.41 -7.54 5.40
CA MET A 69 -34.32 -8.09 6.21
C MET A 69 -33.47 -9.07 5.40
N CYS A 70 -32.17 -8.98 5.54
CA CYS A 70 -31.23 -10.04 5.16
C CYS A 70 -30.26 -10.29 6.33
N GLY A 71 -29.58 -11.45 6.31
CA GLY A 71 -28.68 -11.82 7.40
C GLY A 71 -27.52 -12.67 6.91
N ILE A 72 -26.41 -12.56 7.63
CA ILE A 72 -25.19 -13.35 7.43
C ILE A 72 -24.82 -14.09 8.71
N PRO A 73 -24.31 -15.35 8.63
CA PRO A 73 -23.83 -16.05 9.82
C PRO A 73 -22.67 -15.29 10.49
N HIS A 74 -22.74 -15.13 11.79
CA HIS A 74 -21.70 -14.41 12.56
C HIS A 74 -20.27 -14.97 12.32
N HIS A 75 -20.14 -16.31 12.32
CA HIS A 75 -18.83 -16.96 12.13
C HIS A 75 -18.24 -16.77 10.71
N ALA A 76 -19.04 -16.39 9.73
CA ALA A 76 -18.63 -16.13 8.37
C ALA A 76 -18.60 -14.63 8.00
N ALA A 77 -18.88 -13.74 8.96
CA ALA A 77 -19.07 -12.30 8.71
C ALA A 77 -17.88 -11.64 8.01
N GLU A 78 -16.66 -12.01 8.36
CA GLU A 78 -15.44 -11.41 7.77
C GLU A 78 -15.43 -11.47 6.23
N VAL A 79 -15.79 -12.61 5.65
CA VAL A 79 -15.82 -12.79 4.18
C VAL A 79 -16.84 -11.86 3.52
N TYR A 80 -17.97 -11.63 4.17
CA TYR A 80 -19.01 -10.72 3.67
C TYR A 80 -18.64 -9.26 3.86
N ILE A 81 -18.04 -8.91 4.99
CA ILE A 81 -17.51 -7.57 5.26
C ILE A 81 -16.48 -7.20 4.19
N ASP A 82 -15.53 -8.08 3.89
CA ASP A 82 -14.52 -7.86 2.84
C ASP A 82 -15.14 -7.57 1.48
N LYS A 83 -16.20 -8.30 1.12
CA LYS A 83 -16.91 -8.07 -0.15
C LYS A 83 -17.62 -6.71 -0.18
N LEU A 84 -18.20 -6.27 0.94
CA LEU A 84 -18.84 -4.97 1.06
C LEU A 84 -17.82 -3.83 0.98
N ILE A 85 -16.70 -3.95 1.71
CA ILE A 85 -15.62 -2.96 1.68
C ILE A 85 -15.03 -2.80 0.27
N LYS A 86 -14.77 -3.91 -0.44
CA LYS A 86 -14.30 -3.89 -1.84
C LYS A 86 -15.28 -3.21 -2.79
N LYS A 87 -16.58 -3.18 -2.46
CA LYS A 87 -17.62 -2.46 -3.21
C LYS A 87 -17.79 -1.00 -2.75
N GLY A 88 -16.96 -0.54 -1.78
CA GLY A 88 -16.94 0.85 -1.30
C GLY A 88 -17.93 1.15 -0.16
N TYR A 89 -18.56 0.13 0.43
CA TYR A 89 -19.44 0.33 1.60
C TYR A 89 -18.61 0.50 2.88
N LYS A 90 -19.16 1.28 3.82
CA LYS A 90 -18.74 1.29 5.23
C LYS A 90 -19.61 0.33 6.02
N VAL A 91 -19.04 -0.39 6.98
CA VAL A 91 -19.74 -1.42 7.76
C VAL A 91 -19.53 -1.16 9.24
N ALA A 92 -20.61 -1.04 10.00
CA ALA A 92 -20.60 -0.93 11.46
C ALA A 92 -21.03 -2.25 12.11
N ILE A 93 -20.20 -2.76 13.01
CA ILE A 93 -20.47 -3.99 13.75
C ILE A 93 -21.15 -3.63 15.06
N CYS A 94 -22.41 -4.06 15.21
CA CYS A 94 -23.21 -3.87 16.43
C CYS A 94 -23.24 -5.19 17.21
N GLU A 95 -22.56 -5.24 18.37
CA GLU A 95 -22.43 -6.42 19.21
C GLU A 95 -23.29 -6.36 20.47
N GLN A 96 -23.53 -7.54 21.05
CA GLN A 96 -24.16 -7.70 22.36
C GLN A 96 -23.12 -7.42 23.45
N LEU A 97 -23.37 -6.45 24.31
CA LEU A 97 -22.46 -6.03 25.37
C LEU A 97 -22.68 -6.76 26.70
N GLU A 98 -23.72 -7.61 26.80
CA GLU A 98 -24.04 -8.42 27.96
C GLU A 98 -24.51 -9.82 27.55
N ASP A 99 -24.34 -10.79 28.45
CA ASP A 99 -24.77 -12.18 28.20
C ASP A 99 -26.33 -12.23 28.12
N PRO A 100 -26.89 -12.75 27.02
CA PRO A 100 -28.33 -12.93 26.88
C PRO A 100 -29.00 -13.76 27.98
N LYS A 101 -28.26 -14.66 28.66
CA LYS A 101 -28.73 -15.49 29.75
C LYS A 101 -28.95 -14.72 31.05
N THR A 102 -28.22 -13.62 31.24
CA THR A 102 -28.25 -12.79 32.48
C THR A 102 -29.01 -11.50 32.31
N ALA A 103 -29.33 -11.10 31.08
CA ALA A 103 -29.95 -9.83 30.75
C ALA A 103 -31.42 -9.78 31.26
N LYS A 104 -31.76 -8.70 32.01
CA LYS A 104 -33.13 -8.40 32.42
C LYS A 104 -33.78 -7.49 31.37
N GLY A 105 -34.42 -8.08 30.35
CA GLY A 105 -35.09 -7.34 29.27
C GLY A 105 -34.38 -7.45 27.93
N ILE A 106 -34.19 -6.33 27.20
CA ILE A 106 -33.50 -6.33 25.91
C ILE A 106 -32.00 -6.31 26.17
N VAL A 107 -31.27 -7.31 25.61
CA VAL A 107 -29.82 -7.36 25.65
C VAL A 107 -29.24 -6.04 25.12
N LYS A 108 -28.39 -5.39 25.90
CA LYS A 108 -27.71 -4.15 25.53
C LYS A 108 -26.78 -4.40 24.33
N ARG A 109 -26.91 -3.53 23.33
CA ARG A 109 -26.07 -3.56 22.11
C ARG A 109 -25.54 -2.18 21.83
N ASP A 110 -24.38 -2.11 21.21
CA ASP A 110 -23.82 -0.87 20.68
C ASP A 110 -22.86 -1.19 19.53
N ILE A 111 -22.51 -0.18 18.75
CA ILE A 111 -21.50 -0.28 17.72
C ILE A 111 -20.13 -0.34 18.41
N VAL A 112 -19.42 -1.45 18.19
CA VAL A 112 -18.10 -1.69 18.75
C VAL A 112 -16.99 -1.32 17.79
N GLU A 113 -17.29 -1.32 16.49
CA GLU A 113 -16.31 -1.11 15.44
C GLU A 113 -16.99 -0.63 14.16
N VAL A 114 -16.34 0.30 13.44
CA VAL A 114 -16.69 0.67 12.07
C VAL A 114 -15.53 0.33 11.16
N ILE A 115 -15.80 -0.29 10.02
CA ILE A 115 -14.80 -0.74 9.04
C ILE A 115 -15.09 -0.05 7.72
N SER A 116 -14.05 0.54 7.13
CA SER A 116 -14.09 1.18 5.81
C SER A 116 -12.85 0.76 5.00
N SER A 117 -12.75 1.18 3.76
CA SER A 117 -11.60 0.84 2.90
C SER A 117 -10.25 1.26 3.47
N GLY A 118 -10.20 2.40 4.18
CA GLY A 118 -9.00 2.90 4.85
C GLY A 118 -8.74 2.33 6.23
N THR A 119 -9.72 1.64 6.85
CA THR A 119 -9.63 1.16 8.23
C THR A 119 -9.70 -0.36 8.40
N VAL A 120 -9.52 -1.11 7.31
CA VAL A 120 -9.41 -2.58 7.33
C VAL A 120 -8.15 -3.00 8.11
N ILE A 121 -8.30 -3.94 9.04
CA ILE A 121 -7.22 -4.51 9.85
C ILE A 121 -6.96 -5.97 9.46
N ASN A 122 -7.98 -6.66 8.94
CA ASN A 122 -7.87 -8.07 8.65
C ASN A 122 -6.83 -8.33 7.55
N THR A 123 -5.79 -9.09 7.90
CA THR A 123 -4.68 -9.42 7.00
C THR A 123 -5.10 -10.24 5.78
N ASN A 124 -6.21 -11.00 5.88
CA ASN A 124 -6.72 -11.79 4.73
C ASN A 124 -7.26 -10.89 3.61
N SER A 125 -7.66 -9.66 3.93
CA SER A 125 -8.21 -8.67 2.98
C SER A 125 -7.18 -7.71 2.43
N LEU A 126 -6.03 -7.60 3.08
CA LEU A 126 -4.97 -6.67 2.74
C LEU A 126 -3.82 -7.40 2.04
N ASN A 127 -3.25 -6.75 1.03
CA ASN A 127 -1.98 -7.20 0.49
C ASN A 127 -0.88 -6.97 1.54
N GLU A 128 -0.19 -8.03 1.93
CA GLU A 128 0.86 -7.95 2.96
C GLU A 128 2.03 -7.05 2.54
N LYS A 129 2.28 -6.95 1.24
CA LYS A 129 3.39 -6.19 0.64
C LYS A 129 3.05 -4.73 0.32
N GLU A 130 1.84 -4.27 0.66
CA GLU A 130 1.36 -2.92 0.37
C GLU A 130 0.82 -2.23 1.62
N ASN A 131 0.93 -0.90 1.66
CA ASN A 131 0.30 -0.09 2.67
C ASN A 131 -1.17 0.17 2.33
N ASN A 132 -2.00 0.36 3.36
CA ASN A 132 -3.42 0.73 3.23
C ASN A 132 -3.63 2.13 3.82
N TYR A 133 -3.38 3.17 3.02
CA TYR A 133 -3.42 4.53 3.53
C TYR A 133 -4.84 5.09 3.62
N ILE A 134 -5.15 5.67 4.79
CA ILE A 134 -6.23 6.62 5.01
C ILE A 134 -5.63 8.02 5.10
N GLY A 135 -6.27 9.02 4.48
CA GLY A 135 -5.76 10.39 4.44
C GLY A 135 -6.72 11.40 5.07
N CYS A 136 -6.17 12.51 5.53
CA CYS A 136 -6.88 13.72 5.92
C CYS A 136 -6.35 14.89 5.11
N LEU A 137 -7.19 15.50 4.27
CA LEU A 137 -6.87 16.71 3.54
C LEU A 137 -7.51 17.91 4.26
N TYR A 138 -6.69 18.64 4.99
CA TYR A 138 -7.13 19.80 5.77
C TYR A 138 -6.91 21.08 4.94
N ASP A 139 -8.01 21.73 4.55
CA ASP A 139 -7.99 23.02 3.84
C ASP A 139 -7.89 24.17 4.87
N PHE A 140 -6.88 25.04 4.70
CA PHE A 140 -6.70 26.25 5.51
C PHE A 140 -6.81 27.52 4.66
N SER A 141 -7.56 27.48 3.54
CA SER A 141 -7.94 28.54 2.60
C SER A 141 -6.86 28.98 1.60
N TYR A 142 -5.59 29.01 1.96
CA TYR A 142 -4.48 29.38 1.06
C TYR A 142 -3.50 28.21 0.79
N GLY A 143 -3.87 27.01 1.19
CA GLY A 143 -3.14 25.77 0.97
C GLY A 143 -3.78 24.62 1.69
N PHE A 144 -3.13 23.46 1.63
CA PHE A 144 -3.62 22.23 2.22
C PHE A 144 -2.55 21.54 3.07
N VAL A 145 -2.99 20.81 4.09
CA VAL A 145 -2.17 19.77 4.76
C VAL A 145 -2.74 18.43 4.39
N LEU A 146 -1.92 17.54 3.86
CA LEU A 146 -2.25 16.15 3.67
C LEU A 146 -1.56 15.32 4.74
N THR A 147 -2.35 14.81 5.71
CA THR A 147 -1.90 13.83 6.70
C THR A 147 -2.42 12.46 6.31
N TYR A 148 -1.58 11.44 6.31
CA TYR A 148 -1.99 10.08 5.97
C TYR A 148 -1.30 9.04 6.85
N SER A 149 -1.98 7.91 7.04
CA SER A 149 -1.53 6.83 7.91
C SER A 149 -1.98 5.47 7.39
N ASP A 150 -1.17 4.44 7.63
CA ASP A 150 -1.63 3.06 7.59
C ASP A 150 -1.95 2.63 9.02
N ILE A 151 -3.22 2.39 9.30
CA ILE A 151 -3.68 2.06 10.66
C ILE A 151 -3.13 0.72 11.15
N THR A 152 -2.70 -0.17 10.26
CA THR A 152 -2.18 -1.49 10.62
C THR A 152 -0.74 -1.43 11.12
N THR A 153 0.06 -0.48 10.62
CA THR A 153 1.47 -0.28 11.00
C THR A 153 1.67 0.86 12.00
N GLY A 154 0.71 1.80 12.05
CA GLY A 154 0.76 2.97 12.92
C GLY A 154 1.69 4.08 12.41
N GLU A 155 2.21 4.00 11.18
CA GLU A 155 2.99 5.08 10.58
C GLU A 155 2.10 6.28 10.24
N VAL A 156 2.56 7.49 10.56
CA VAL A 156 1.85 8.75 10.28
C VAL A 156 2.77 9.69 9.53
N TYR A 157 2.29 10.22 8.42
CA TYR A 157 3.00 11.20 7.59
C TYR A 157 2.16 12.45 7.42
N SER A 158 2.82 13.61 7.32
CA SER A 158 2.15 14.88 7.02
C SER A 158 2.98 15.72 6.05
N GLU A 159 2.31 16.40 5.14
CA GLU A 159 2.94 17.23 4.11
C GLU A 159 2.12 18.51 3.88
N LEU A 160 2.80 19.66 3.77
CA LEU A 160 2.19 20.91 3.36
C LEU A 160 2.12 20.99 1.83
N LEU A 161 0.93 21.27 1.30
CA LEU A 161 0.66 21.38 -0.12
C LEU A 161 0.23 22.82 -0.47
N THR A 162 0.63 23.27 -1.65
CA THR A 162 0.20 24.57 -2.19
C THR A 162 -1.29 24.53 -2.58
N ASN A 163 -1.88 25.71 -2.84
CA ASN A 163 -3.30 25.84 -3.23
C ASN A 163 -3.53 25.43 -4.71
N ASN A 164 -2.74 24.50 -5.23
CA ASN A 164 -2.94 23.92 -6.56
C ASN A 164 -3.76 22.62 -6.46
N THR A 165 -4.99 22.66 -6.94
CA THR A 165 -5.92 21.52 -6.85
C THR A 165 -5.43 20.28 -7.60
N ASP A 166 -4.71 20.46 -8.72
CA ASP A 166 -4.23 19.34 -9.52
C ASP A 166 -3.06 18.65 -8.81
N ASP A 167 -2.15 19.41 -8.19
CA ASP A 167 -1.06 18.83 -7.38
C ASP A 167 -1.61 18.03 -6.20
N VAL A 168 -2.67 18.49 -5.54
CA VAL A 168 -3.35 17.77 -4.46
C VAL A 168 -3.93 16.43 -4.97
N ILE A 169 -4.63 16.45 -6.10
CA ILE A 169 -5.20 15.25 -6.71
C ILE A 169 -4.09 14.26 -7.09
N TYR A 170 -3.04 14.74 -7.76
CA TYR A 170 -1.90 13.91 -8.12
C TYR A 170 -1.23 13.27 -6.90
N LYS A 171 -1.14 14.01 -5.79
CA LYS A 171 -0.56 13.48 -4.55
C LYS A 171 -1.44 12.39 -3.94
N ILE A 172 -2.74 12.59 -3.85
CA ILE A 172 -3.70 11.60 -3.36
C ILE A 172 -3.62 10.30 -4.18
N LEU A 173 -3.59 10.42 -5.50
CA LEU A 173 -3.46 9.26 -6.40
C LEU A 173 -2.11 8.57 -6.28
N SER A 174 -1.01 9.34 -6.17
CA SER A 174 0.34 8.78 -6.06
C SER A 174 0.58 7.99 -4.79
N LEU A 175 -0.16 8.30 -3.72
CA LEU A 175 -0.11 7.60 -2.43
C LEU A 175 -1.11 6.44 -2.36
N ASP A 176 -1.97 6.27 -3.37
CA ASP A 176 -3.03 5.27 -3.39
C ASP A 176 -3.93 5.32 -2.15
N ILE A 177 -4.33 6.55 -1.75
CA ILE A 177 -5.17 6.77 -0.57
C ILE A 177 -6.53 6.11 -0.80
N LYS A 178 -6.91 5.21 0.10
CA LYS A 178 -8.14 4.41 0.00
C LYS A 178 -9.38 5.11 0.55
N GLU A 179 -9.20 6.06 1.44
CA GLU A 179 -10.26 6.85 2.06
C GLU A 179 -9.73 8.22 2.46
N LEU A 180 -10.54 9.26 2.33
CA LEU A 180 -10.13 10.63 2.62
C LEU A 180 -11.10 11.31 3.58
N ILE A 181 -10.56 11.96 4.61
CA ILE A 181 -11.26 12.87 5.50
C ILE A 181 -10.97 14.31 5.04
N VAL A 182 -11.95 15.17 5.03
CA VAL A 182 -11.82 16.59 4.68
C VAL A 182 -12.56 17.46 5.67
N ASN A 183 -12.09 18.71 5.90
CA ASN A 183 -12.84 19.70 6.67
C ASN A 183 -13.88 20.44 5.80
N GLU A 184 -14.80 21.18 6.40
CA GLU A 184 -15.86 21.92 5.68
C GLU A 184 -15.35 23.01 4.76
N LEU A 185 -14.14 23.52 4.99
CA LEU A 185 -13.54 24.56 4.17
C LEU A 185 -13.16 24.08 2.77
N ILE A 186 -13.16 22.77 2.53
CA ILE A 186 -12.74 22.18 1.26
C ILE A 186 -13.45 22.79 0.06
N ASN A 187 -12.70 23.16 -0.94
CA ASN A 187 -13.23 23.72 -2.19
C ASN A 187 -14.16 22.69 -2.87
N LYS A 188 -15.39 23.16 -3.21
CA LYS A 188 -16.43 22.28 -3.83
C LYS A 188 -15.98 21.66 -5.16
N VAL A 189 -15.17 22.37 -5.95
CA VAL A 189 -14.64 21.87 -7.23
C VAL A 189 -13.65 20.73 -6.95
N LEU A 190 -12.72 20.92 -6.01
CA LEU A 190 -11.76 19.90 -5.60
C LEU A 190 -12.51 18.66 -5.04
N LEU A 191 -13.48 18.89 -4.16
CA LEU A 191 -14.30 17.80 -3.60
C LEU A 191 -15.01 16.99 -4.68
N SER A 192 -15.58 17.66 -5.70
CA SER A 192 -16.24 17.01 -6.84
C SER A 192 -15.24 16.16 -7.65
N LYS A 193 -14.04 16.71 -7.92
CA LYS A 193 -12.97 15.98 -8.61
C LYS A 193 -12.53 14.74 -7.80
N ILE A 194 -12.34 14.84 -6.48
CA ILE A 194 -11.95 13.71 -5.63
C ILE A 194 -13.05 12.62 -5.64
N ARG A 195 -14.32 13.00 -5.54
CA ARG A 195 -15.44 12.05 -5.60
C ARG A 195 -15.53 11.33 -6.94
N SER A 196 -15.20 12.00 -8.05
CA SER A 196 -15.18 11.35 -9.37
C SER A 196 -14.14 10.24 -9.47
N LEU A 197 -13.08 10.27 -8.64
CA LEU A 197 -12.08 9.20 -8.52
C LEU A 197 -12.58 7.98 -7.74
N LYS A 198 -13.85 8.01 -7.25
CA LYS A 198 -14.46 6.95 -6.44
C LYS A 198 -13.75 6.68 -5.10
N ILE A 199 -13.00 7.65 -4.60
CA ILE A 199 -12.42 7.58 -3.25
C ILE A 199 -13.53 7.97 -2.26
N PRO A 200 -13.83 7.15 -1.23
CA PRO A 200 -14.76 7.51 -0.16
C PRO A 200 -14.27 8.77 0.58
N VAL A 201 -15.16 9.77 0.71
CA VAL A 201 -14.82 11.04 1.36
C VAL A 201 -15.77 11.30 2.51
N THR A 202 -15.21 11.55 3.69
CA THR A 202 -15.97 11.96 4.89
C THR A 202 -15.64 13.41 5.23
N ILE A 203 -16.68 14.25 5.41
CA ILE A 203 -16.54 15.64 5.87
C ILE A 203 -16.61 15.63 7.39
N GLN A 204 -15.59 16.18 8.06
CA GLN A 204 -15.52 16.24 9.52
C GLN A 204 -14.78 17.51 9.96
N ASN A 205 -15.19 18.11 11.09
CA ASN A 205 -14.58 19.33 11.62
C ASN A 205 -14.11 19.21 13.08
N GLU A 206 -14.59 18.19 13.79
CA GLU A 206 -14.22 18.02 15.18
C GLU A 206 -12.79 17.49 15.29
N LEU A 207 -12.03 18.12 16.18
CA LEU A 207 -10.62 17.80 16.44
C LEU A 207 -10.53 16.98 17.73
N LEU A 208 -9.69 15.94 17.73
CA LEU A 208 -9.43 15.18 18.95
C LEU A 208 -8.75 16.09 20.00
N ASN A 209 -9.18 15.96 21.24
CA ASN A 209 -8.49 16.58 22.39
C ASN A 209 -7.09 15.96 22.54
N ASP A 210 -6.34 16.35 23.58
CA ASP A 210 -4.92 16.00 23.76
C ASP A 210 -4.64 14.51 24.07
N LYS A 211 -5.56 13.62 23.74
CA LYS A 211 -5.33 12.17 23.66
C LYS A 211 -4.32 11.91 22.52
N TYR A 212 -3.35 11.05 22.71
CA TYR A 212 -2.27 10.75 21.75
C TYR A 212 -1.36 11.93 21.40
N GLN A 213 -1.10 12.83 22.34
CA GLN A 213 -0.23 14.00 22.14
C GLN A 213 1.20 13.61 21.70
N ASN A 214 1.67 12.43 22.10
CA ASN A 214 2.98 11.88 21.70
C ASN A 214 3.17 11.78 20.16
N ILE A 215 2.09 11.74 19.37
CA ILE A 215 2.17 11.65 17.90
C ILE A 215 2.62 13.00 17.30
N TYR A 216 2.26 14.14 17.92
CA TYR A 216 2.47 15.47 17.36
C TYR A 216 3.10 16.50 18.32
N GLN A 217 3.61 16.05 19.49
CA GLN A 217 4.15 16.95 20.53
C GLN A 217 5.34 17.81 20.07
N ASN A 218 6.10 17.34 19.07
CA ASN A 218 7.28 18.03 18.53
C ASN A 218 6.95 18.98 17.36
N ILE A 219 5.66 19.18 17.05
CA ILE A 219 5.21 20.01 15.93
C ILE A 219 4.67 21.34 16.45
N SER A 220 5.22 22.44 15.96
CA SER A 220 4.75 23.80 16.29
C SER A 220 3.72 24.35 15.29
N ASP A 221 3.63 23.79 14.07
CA ASP A 221 2.70 24.25 13.03
C ASP A 221 1.26 23.80 13.34
N ALA A 222 0.41 24.75 13.72
CA ALA A 222 -0.98 24.49 14.07
C ALA A 222 -1.81 23.87 12.93
N ARG A 223 -1.44 24.15 11.66
CA ARG A 223 -2.14 23.59 10.47
C ARG A 223 -1.93 22.09 10.42
N ILE A 224 -0.69 21.63 10.62
CA ILE A 224 -0.32 20.21 10.65
C ILE A 224 -0.97 19.54 11.86
N VAL A 225 -0.87 20.15 13.03
CA VAL A 225 -1.50 19.62 14.26
C VAL A 225 -3.01 19.46 14.10
N ASN A 226 -3.70 20.42 13.49
CA ASN A 226 -5.15 20.31 13.26
C ASN A 226 -5.51 19.19 12.28
N SER A 227 -4.73 19.04 11.20
CA SER A 227 -4.92 17.92 10.26
C SER A 227 -4.76 16.57 10.94
N ILE A 228 -3.74 16.43 11.80
CA ILE A 228 -3.51 15.21 12.58
C ILE A 228 -4.67 14.98 13.57
N LYS A 229 -5.05 15.99 14.34
CA LYS A 229 -6.16 15.88 15.31
C LYS A 229 -7.49 15.51 14.64
N LEU A 230 -7.73 15.99 13.42
CA LEU A 230 -8.92 15.64 12.64
C LEU A 230 -8.90 14.16 12.22
N LEU A 231 -7.76 13.67 11.70
CA LEU A 231 -7.58 12.26 11.37
C LEU A 231 -7.75 11.36 12.60
N LEU A 232 -7.11 11.73 13.71
CA LEU A 232 -7.20 10.97 14.97
C LEU A 232 -8.62 10.96 15.54
N TYR A 233 -9.37 12.08 15.45
CA TYR A 233 -10.78 12.12 15.85
C TYR A 233 -11.61 11.11 15.05
N TYR A 234 -11.43 11.11 13.73
CA TYR A 234 -12.13 10.16 12.87
C TYR A 234 -11.84 8.71 13.28
N LEU A 235 -10.58 8.37 13.48
CA LEU A 235 -10.17 7.00 13.80
C LEU A 235 -10.59 6.57 15.22
N ASP A 236 -10.36 7.42 16.23
CA ASP A 236 -10.61 7.06 17.64
C ASP A 236 -12.09 7.13 18.00
N VAL A 237 -12.78 8.20 17.61
CA VAL A 237 -14.17 8.47 18.03
C VAL A 237 -15.18 7.82 17.08
N LEU A 238 -15.03 8.05 15.77
CA LEU A 238 -16.03 7.59 14.80
C LEU A 238 -15.81 6.14 14.38
N GLN A 239 -14.55 5.70 14.21
CA GLN A 239 -14.21 4.32 13.86
C GLN A 239 -13.98 3.44 15.10
N LYS A 240 -13.95 4.03 16.30
CA LYS A 240 -13.74 3.35 17.59
C LYS A 240 -12.45 2.52 17.65
N ARG A 241 -11.34 3.08 17.13
CA ARG A 241 -10.02 2.43 17.09
C ARG A 241 -9.12 2.89 18.24
N ASN A 242 -8.39 1.97 18.85
CA ASN A 242 -7.32 2.31 19.79
C ASN A 242 -6.04 2.60 19.00
N LEU A 243 -5.49 3.81 19.10
CA LEU A 243 -4.34 4.28 18.32
C LEU A 243 -3.03 4.30 19.13
N SER A 244 -2.92 3.51 20.19
CA SER A 244 -1.74 3.51 21.09
C SER A 244 -0.44 3.09 20.39
N HIS A 245 -0.51 2.42 19.25
CA HIS A 245 0.64 2.02 18.42
C HIS A 245 1.02 3.07 17.36
N PHE A 246 0.28 4.18 17.25
CA PHE A 246 0.63 5.23 16.29
C PHE A 246 1.97 5.86 16.68
N GLN A 247 2.83 6.01 15.67
CA GLN A 247 4.16 6.56 15.80
C GLN A 247 4.12 8.08 15.73
N GLU A 248 5.22 8.72 16.13
CA GLU A 248 5.40 10.15 15.91
C GLU A 248 5.32 10.47 14.42
N VAL A 249 4.61 11.55 14.08
CA VAL A 249 4.41 11.95 12.69
C VAL A 249 5.73 12.34 12.03
N VAL A 250 5.90 11.87 10.81
CA VAL A 250 7.02 12.26 9.95
C VAL A 250 6.54 13.35 9.00
N ILE A 251 7.09 14.57 9.17
CA ILE A 251 6.83 15.66 8.23
C ILE A 251 7.67 15.43 6.97
N LYS A 252 7.02 15.35 5.81
CA LYS A 252 7.70 15.24 4.53
C LYS A 252 8.05 16.62 4.01
N GLU A 253 9.33 16.95 4.05
CA GLU A 253 9.89 18.13 3.43
C GLU A 253 10.29 17.84 1.99
N LYS A 254 9.92 18.70 1.04
CA LYS A 254 10.22 18.53 -0.39
C LYS A 254 11.73 18.42 -0.68
N GLU A 255 12.55 19.02 0.16
CA GLU A 255 14.01 19.06 -0.01
C GLU A 255 14.74 17.78 0.40
N GLN A 256 14.04 16.77 0.91
CA GLN A 256 14.67 15.52 1.37
C GLN A 256 14.68 14.41 0.32
N TYR A 257 13.75 14.45 -0.64
CA TYR A 257 13.53 13.39 -1.60
C TYR A 257 13.41 13.91 -3.03
N LEU A 258 13.86 13.08 -3.98
CA LEU A 258 13.65 13.30 -5.39
C LEU A 258 12.15 13.34 -5.71
N GLU A 259 11.69 14.41 -6.31
CA GLU A 259 10.29 14.62 -6.65
C GLU A 259 9.96 13.97 -8.00
N MET A 260 8.92 13.12 -8.01
CA MET A 260 8.37 12.49 -9.19
C MET A 260 6.85 12.57 -9.14
N ASP A 261 6.25 13.01 -10.23
CA ASP A 261 4.79 12.95 -10.36
C ASP A 261 4.29 11.53 -10.69
N ILE A 262 2.97 11.35 -10.68
CA ILE A 262 2.34 10.05 -10.97
C ILE A 262 2.65 9.58 -12.39
N HIS A 263 2.72 10.52 -13.36
CA HIS A 263 3.03 10.19 -14.75
C HIS A 263 4.46 9.68 -14.87
N THR A 264 5.41 10.33 -14.21
CA THR A 264 6.81 9.87 -14.16
C THR A 264 6.94 8.49 -13.55
N LYS A 265 6.31 8.23 -12.39
CA LYS A 265 6.31 6.91 -11.75
C LYS A 265 5.75 5.84 -12.68
N ARG A 266 4.65 6.15 -13.36
CA ARG A 266 3.97 5.25 -14.30
C ARG A 266 4.79 5.05 -15.59
N ASN A 267 5.29 6.12 -16.21
CA ASN A 267 6.04 6.06 -17.46
C ASN A 267 7.36 5.29 -17.31
N LEU A 268 7.98 5.33 -16.12
CA LEU A 268 9.16 4.56 -15.78
C LEU A 268 8.84 3.15 -15.24
N GLU A 269 7.56 2.79 -15.13
CA GLU A 269 7.11 1.48 -14.63
C GLU A 269 7.77 1.10 -13.28
N LEU A 270 7.75 2.03 -12.33
CA LEU A 270 8.47 1.86 -11.07
C LEU A 270 7.84 0.80 -10.16
N THR A 271 6.53 0.81 -10.03
CA THR A 271 5.80 -0.10 -9.11
C THR A 271 4.84 -1.05 -9.82
N GLU A 272 4.38 -0.68 -11.01
CA GLU A 272 3.48 -1.47 -11.85
C GLU A 272 3.83 -1.33 -13.34
N CYS A 273 3.52 -2.35 -14.13
CA CYS A 273 3.68 -2.34 -15.58
C CYS A 273 2.56 -1.54 -16.24
N LEU A 274 2.89 -0.70 -17.23
CA LEU A 274 1.92 0.13 -17.96
C LEU A 274 0.81 -0.69 -18.64
N ARG A 275 1.16 -1.84 -19.19
CA ARG A 275 0.26 -2.67 -20.00
C ARG A 275 -0.68 -3.51 -19.16
N THR A 276 -0.15 -4.21 -18.14
CA THR A 276 -0.91 -5.18 -17.34
C THR A 276 -1.51 -4.59 -16.08
N LYS A 277 -1.02 -3.43 -15.64
CA LYS A 277 -1.33 -2.83 -14.33
C LYS A 277 -0.97 -3.73 -13.15
N GLU A 278 -0.07 -4.68 -13.38
CA GLU A 278 0.43 -5.59 -12.38
C GLU A 278 1.84 -5.20 -11.95
N ARG A 279 2.23 -5.66 -10.79
CA ARG A 279 3.59 -5.49 -10.26
C ARG A 279 4.66 -6.15 -11.14
N THR A 280 4.32 -7.24 -11.81
CA THR A 280 5.21 -8.02 -12.69
C THR A 280 5.75 -7.12 -13.82
N TYR A 281 7.06 -7.20 -14.06
CA TYR A 281 7.81 -6.39 -15.03
C TYR A 281 8.01 -4.92 -14.64
N SER A 282 7.78 -4.54 -13.38
CA SER A 282 8.17 -3.23 -12.85
C SER A 282 9.57 -3.23 -12.23
N LEU A 283 10.11 -2.05 -11.89
CA LEU A 283 11.35 -1.95 -11.12
C LEU A 283 11.21 -2.62 -9.74
N LEU A 284 10.06 -2.40 -9.08
CA LEU A 284 9.76 -3.01 -7.79
C LEU A 284 9.76 -4.55 -7.87
N TRP A 285 9.20 -5.12 -8.94
CA TRP A 285 9.23 -6.57 -9.15
C TRP A 285 10.66 -7.10 -9.27
N LEU A 286 11.53 -6.41 -9.99
CA LEU A 286 12.92 -6.82 -10.17
C LEU A 286 13.71 -6.79 -8.86
N LEU A 287 13.53 -5.72 -8.09
CA LEU A 287 14.31 -5.47 -6.88
C LEU A 287 13.77 -6.18 -5.64
N ASP A 288 12.51 -6.67 -5.64
CA ASP A 288 11.91 -7.30 -4.46
C ASP A 288 12.30 -8.77 -4.31
N ASN A 289 13.44 -8.95 -3.69
CA ASN A 289 13.89 -10.24 -3.16
C ASN A 289 13.94 -10.23 -1.63
N THR A 290 13.17 -9.32 -1.00
CA THR A 290 13.03 -9.22 0.45
C THR A 290 12.43 -10.49 1.06
N LYS A 291 12.76 -10.76 2.30
CA LYS A 291 12.27 -11.94 3.05
C LYS A 291 11.06 -11.62 3.91
N THR A 292 10.88 -10.35 4.26
CA THR A 292 9.79 -9.90 5.12
C THR A 292 8.78 -9.05 4.34
N ALA A 293 7.52 -9.06 4.76
CA ALA A 293 6.49 -8.16 4.21
C ALA A 293 6.83 -6.68 4.49
N MET A 294 7.39 -6.39 5.66
CA MET A 294 7.89 -5.06 6.05
C MET A 294 8.98 -4.57 5.09
N GLY A 295 9.94 -5.44 4.73
CA GLY A 295 10.98 -5.13 3.74
C GLY A 295 10.41 -4.80 2.37
N SER A 296 9.40 -5.54 1.90
CA SER A 296 8.76 -5.26 0.62
C SER A 296 8.04 -3.90 0.61
N ARG A 297 7.31 -3.53 1.68
CA ARG A 297 6.73 -2.19 1.83
C ARG A 297 7.81 -1.09 1.88
N LYS A 298 8.89 -1.35 2.61
CA LYS A 298 10.03 -0.43 2.70
C LYS A 298 10.73 -0.23 1.38
N LEU A 299 10.89 -1.27 0.56
CA LEU A 299 11.46 -1.18 -0.79
C LEU A 299 10.58 -0.31 -1.69
N LYS A 300 9.25 -0.50 -1.68
CA LYS A 300 8.32 0.36 -2.41
C LYS A 300 8.47 1.82 -1.98
N TYR A 301 8.54 2.06 -0.67
CA TYR A 301 8.79 3.39 -0.13
C TYR A 301 10.12 4.00 -0.63
N PHE A 302 11.21 3.22 -0.69
CA PHE A 302 12.49 3.70 -1.20
C PHE A 302 12.41 4.10 -2.67
N ILE A 303 11.77 3.27 -3.52
CA ILE A 303 11.60 3.55 -4.95
C ILE A 303 10.76 4.81 -5.18
N GLU A 304 9.74 5.03 -4.37
CA GLU A 304 8.86 6.20 -4.47
C GLU A 304 9.43 7.48 -3.86
N ASN A 305 10.45 7.35 -2.99
CA ASN A 305 11.10 8.46 -2.27
C ASN A 305 12.64 8.31 -2.31
N PRO A 306 13.30 8.46 -3.49
CA PRO A 306 14.75 8.41 -3.58
C PRO A 306 15.38 9.59 -2.83
N LEU A 307 16.55 9.37 -2.23
CA LEU A 307 17.21 10.34 -1.35
C LEU A 307 17.95 11.44 -2.16
N LEU A 308 18.02 12.65 -1.57
CA LEU A 308 18.89 13.74 -2.06
C LEU A 308 20.20 13.84 -1.25
N ASP A 309 20.26 13.24 -0.06
CA ASP A 309 21.44 13.28 0.80
C ASP A 309 22.47 12.23 0.39
N ILE A 310 23.59 12.68 -0.20
CA ILE A 310 24.70 11.82 -0.63
C ILE A 310 25.25 10.97 0.51
N ASN A 311 25.31 11.51 1.73
CA ASN A 311 25.86 10.76 2.86
C ASN A 311 24.96 9.58 3.24
N LYS A 312 23.64 9.78 3.20
CA LYS A 312 22.68 8.70 3.45
C LYS A 312 22.72 7.64 2.34
N ILE A 313 22.87 8.07 1.07
CA ILE A 313 23.01 7.16 -0.07
C ILE A 313 24.29 6.32 0.09
N ASN A 314 25.43 6.97 0.37
CA ASN A 314 26.72 6.26 0.56
C ASN A 314 26.67 5.26 1.72
N LYS A 315 26.01 5.59 2.83
CA LYS A 315 25.81 4.62 3.93
C LYS A 315 25.11 3.35 3.46
N ARG A 316 24.10 3.47 2.60
CA ARG A 316 23.43 2.30 2.00
C ARG A 316 24.37 1.52 1.10
N TYR A 317 25.13 2.22 0.23
CA TYR A 317 26.14 1.56 -0.61
C TYR A 317 27.19 0.81 0.19
N ASP A 318 27.65 1.38 1.30
CA ASP A 318 28.67 0.75 2.16
C ASP A 318 28.16 -0.58 2.73
N ILE A 319 26.89 -0.61 3.17
CA ILE A 319 26.25 -1.85 3.66
C ILE A 319 26.07 -2.85 2.51
N VAL A 320 25.60 -2.42 1.34
CA VAL A 320 25.45 -3.30 0.17
C VAL A 320 26.81 -3.89 -0.23
N SER A 321 27.88 -3.07 -0.26
CA SER A 321 29.26 -3.55 -0.54
C SER A 321 29.69 -4.61 0.47
N LYS A 322 29.49 -4.37 1.77
CA LYS A 322 29.85 -5.35 2.82
C LYS A 322 29.06 -6.66 2.70
N LEU A 323 27.77 -6.58 2.36
CA LEU A 323 26.95 -7.77 2.15
C LEU A 323 27.43 -8.60 0.94
N LEU A 324 28.01 -7.95 -0.08
CA LEU A 324 28.62 -8.62 -1.23
C LEU A 324 29.98 -9.23 -0.89
N GLU A 325 30.77 -8.55 -0.05
CA GLU A 325 32.08 -9.05 0.41
C GLU A 325 31.92 -10.23 1.38
N GLU A 326 30.93 -10.15 2.29
CA GLU A 326 30.65 -11.13 3.33
C GLU A 326 29.48 -12.05 2.94
N PHE A 327 29.58 -12.72 1.80
CA PHE A 327 28.49 -13.51 1.19
C PHE A 327 27.84 -14.53 2.15
N ILE A 328 28.64 -15.26 2.94
CA ILE A 328 28.13 -16.27 3.88
C ILE A 328 27.28 -15.58 4.94
N LEU A 329 27.76 -14.47 5.51
CA LEU A 329 27.05 -13.68 6.50
C LEU A 329 25.74 -13.11 5.95
N ALA A 330 25.74 -12.67 4.68
CA ALA A 330 24.56 -12.17 3.99
C ALA A 330 23.49 -13.25 3.83
N GLU A 331 23.87 -14.46 3.40
CA GLU A 331 22.93 -15.59 3.27
C GLU A 331 22.37 -16.05 4.62
N GLU A 332 23.22 -16.14 5.65
CA GLU A 332 22.76 -16.45 7.00
C GLU A 332 21.79 -15.39 7.54
N LEU A 333 22.06 -14.09 7.29
CA LEU A 333 21.17 -13.00 7.66
C LEU A 333 19.82 -13.14 6.93
N ARG A 334 19.82 -13.46 5.65
CA ARG A 334 18.60 -13.66 4.86
C ARG A 334 17.77 -14.84 5.35
N ASN A 335 18.43 -15.90 5.84
CA ASN A 335 17.73 -17.03 6.44
C ASN A 335 17.08 -16.64 7.77
N ASP A 336 17.77 -15.86 8.62
CA ASP A 336 17.18 -15.34 9.86
C ASP A 336 15.99 -14.42 9.56
N LEU A 337 16.11 -13.52 8.57
CA LEU A 337 15.04 -12.62 8.16
C LEU A 337 13.79 -13.37 7.67
N TYR A 338 13.93 -14.55 7.08
CA TYR A 338 12.81 -15.38 6.65
C TYR A 338 11.93 -15.85 7.82
N GLU A 339 12.53 -16.03 9.01
CA GLU A 339 11.84 -16.43 10.23
C GLU A 339 11.14 -15.25 10.93
N VAL A 340 11.35 -14.01 10.47
CA VAL A 340 10.73 -12.81 11.06
C VAL A 340 9.38 -12.55 10.40
N TYR A 341 8.33 -12.58 11.21
CA TYR A 341 6.97 -12.20 10.80
C TYR A 341 6.78 -10.68 10.76
N ASP A 342 5.62 -10.24 10.29
CA ASP A 342 5.28 -8.82 10.15
C ASP A 342 5.07 -8.13 11.51
N LEU A 343 6.18 -7.69 12.12
CA LEU A 343 6.17 -7.04 13.44
C LEU A 343 5.36 -5.74 13.44
N GLU A 344 5.34 -4.99 12.32
CA GLU A 344 4.58 -3.74 12.22
C GLU A 344 3.08 -4.03 12.37
N ARG A 345 2.54 -4.98 11.61
CA ARG A 345 1.11 -5.35 11.68
C ARG A 345 0.77 -6.11 12.96
N LEU A 346 1.70 -6.86 13.52
CA LEU A 346 1.52 -7.48 14.85
C LEU A 346 1.36 -6.42 15.94
N CYS A 347 2.11 -5.31 15.90
CA CYS A 347 1.91 -4.17 16.81
C CYS A 347 0.49 -3.58 16.69
N GLY A 348 -0.02 -3.42 15.47
CA GLY A 348 -1.39 -2.98 15.24
C GLY A 348 -2.41 -3.93 15.86
N LYS A 349 -2.31 -5.24 15.59
CA LYS A 349 -3.20 -6.26 16.19
C LYS A 349 -3.15 -6.29 17.73
N LEU A 350 -1.97 -6.12 18.31
CA LEU A 350 -1.81 -6.01 19.78
C LEU A 350 -2.55 -4.80 20.30
N SER A 351 -2.36 -3.63 19.70
CA SER A 351 -3.01 -2.38 20.11
C SER A 351 -4.53 -2.47 20.01
N PHE A 352 -5.07 -2.98 18.90
CA PHE A 352 -6.51 -3.17 18.71
C PHE A 352 -7.11 -4.26 19.60
N GLY A 353 -6.28 -5.09 20.24
CA GLY A 353 -6.74 -6.21 21.03
C GLY A 353 -7.30 -7.37 20.20
N SER A 354 -7.00 -7.43 18.91
CA SER A 354 -7.43 -8.49 17.98
C SER A 354 -6.41 -9.62 17.83
N ALA A 355 -5.19 -9.46 18.38
CA ALA A 355 -4.16 -10.50 18.34
C ALA A 355 -4.65 -11.77 19.04
N ASN A 356 -4.50 -12.91 18.35
CA ASN A 356 -4.84 -14.25 18.83
C ASN A 356 -3.61 -15.07 19.22
N GLY A 357 -3.80 -16.33 19.61
CA GLY A 357 -2.69 -17.21 20.03
C GLY A 357 -1.64 -17.42 18.93
N LYS A 358 -2.06 -17.52 17.66
CA LYS A 358 -1.13 -17.67 16.52
C LYS A 358 -0.32 -16.41 16.28
N ASP A 359 -0.92 -15.24 16.44
CA ASP A 359 -0.21 -13.96 16.32
C ASP A 359 0.90 -13.83 17.40
N LEU A 360 0.63 -14.27 18.64
CA LEU A 360 1.63 -14.30 19.70
C LEU A 360 2.74 -15.33 19.44
N LEU A 361 2.43 -16.45 18.80
CA LEU A 361 3.46 -17.42 18.36
C LEU A 361 4.34 -16.84 17.24
N GLN A 362 3.76 -16.12 16.28
CA GLN A 362 4.52 -15.42 15.25
C GLN A 362 5.45 -14.37 15.86
N LEU A 363 4.96 -13.62 16.86
CA LEU A 363 5.79 -12.69 17.63
C LEU A 363 6.94 -13.44 18.33
N LYS A 364 6.66 -14.53 19.04
CA LYS A 364 7.66 -15.37 19.69
C LYS A 364 8.73 -15.89 18.73
N ALA A 365 8.31 -16.40 17.57
CA ALA A 365 9.23 -16.90 16.53
C ALA A 365 10.15 -15.78 16.01
N SER A 366 9.60 -14.59 15.77
CA SER A 366 10.39 -13.42 15.38
C SER A 366 11.40 -13.02 16.44
N LEU A 367 10.99 -12.96 17.74
CA LEU A 367 11.87 -12.61 18.84
C LEU A 367 13.02 -13.62 19.02
N LYS A 368 12.80 -14.90 18.73
CA LYS A 368 13.79 -15.97 18.85
C LYS A 368 15.04 -15.70 18.00
N VAL A 369 14.88 -15.16 16.81
CA VAL A 369 15.97 -14.94 15.85
C VAL A 369 16.65 -13.57 16.00
N LEU A 370 16.06 -12.62 16.74
CA LEU A 370 16.63 -11.27 16.93
C LEU A 370 18.07 -11.24 17.49
N PRO A 371 18.48 -12.11 18.43
CA PRO A 371 19.87 -12.13 18.89
C PRO A 371 20.88 -12.45 17.77
N SER A 372 20.54 -13.41 16.88
CA SER A 372 21.36 -13.78 15.75
C SER A 372 21.44 -12.63 14.72
N ILE A 373 20.30 -12.00 14.42
CA ILE A 373 20.26 -10.83 13.52
C ILE A 373 21.11 -9.70 14.10
N LYS A 374 20.98 -9.41 15.41
CA LYS A 374 21.77 -8.37 16.08
C LYS A 374 23.27 -8.57 15.92
N GLU A 375 23.76 -9.78 16.18
CA GLU A 375 25.18 -10.12 16.02
C GLU A 375 25.68 -9.87 14.59
N LYS A 376 24.87 -10.28 13.59
CA LYS A 376 25.20 -10.09 12.18
C LYS A 376 25.20 -8.61 11.77
N LEU A 377 24.25 -7.82 12.26
CA LEU A 377 24.22 -6.38 12.03
C LEU A 377 25.42 -5.66 12.66
N GLU A 378 25.87 -6.07 13.84
CA GLU A 378 27.07 -5.54 14.47
C GLU A 378 28.34 -5.89 13.66
N LYS A 379 28.47 -7.10 13.14
CA LYS A 379 29.57 -7.52 12.24
C LYS A 379 29.60 -6.71 10.93
N LEU A 380 28.43 -6.46 10.34
CA LEU A 380 28.28 -5.60 9.16
C LEU A 380 28.54 -4.11 9.48
N GLY A 381 28.60 -3.73 10.76
CA GLY A 381 28.69 -2.33 11.17
C GLY A 381 27.46 -1.52 10.75
N PHE A 382 26.28 -2.13 10.83
CA PHE A 382 25.04 -1.44 10.53
C PHE A 382 24.81 -0.27 11.50
N TYR A 383 24.34 0.86 11.00
CA TYR A 383 24.33 2.13 11.75
C TYR A 383 23.18 2.24 12.76
N GLU A 384 22.18 1.36 12.71
CA GLU A 384 21.09 1.29 13.68
C GLU A 384 21.17 0.01 14.51
N LYS A 385 20.70 0.09 15.78
CA LYS A 385 20.74 -1.04 16.72
C LYS A 385 19.35 -1.59 16.96
N ILE A 386 19.26 -2.91 17.16
CA ILE A 386 18.02 -3.59 17.55
C ILE A 386 18.04 -4.03 19.00
N THR A 387 16.86 -4.13 19.59
CA THR A 387 16.64 -4.66 20.94
C THR A 387 16.12 -6.11 20.82
N THR A 388 16.66 -7.02 21.61
CA THR A 388 16.32 -8.45 21.54
C THR A 388 15.07 -8.83 22.32
N MET A 389 14.66 -8.01 23.30
CA MET A 389 13.44 -8.21 24.10
C MET A 389 13.31 -9.63 24.69
N SER A 390 14.40 -10.11 25.31
CA SER A 390 14.48 -11.48 25.88
C SER A 390 13.37 -11.79 26.88
N ASP A 391 13.00 -10.79 27.71
CA ASP A 391 11.96 -10.98 28.73
C ASP A 391 10.58 -11.24 28.10
N LEU A 392 10.30 -10.57 26.97
CA LEU A 392 9.07 -10.81 26.20
C LEU A 392 9.08 -12.20 25.54
N TYR A 393 10.25 -12.62 25.00
CA TYR A 393 10.39 -13.97 24.45
C TYR A 393 10.13 -15.04 25.53
N ASP A 394 10.75 -14.89 26.71
CA ASP A 394 10.60 -15.81 27.83
C ASP A 394 9.16 -15.88 28.34
N LEU A 395 8.46 -14.73 28.38
CA LEU A 395 7.04 -14.67 28.74
C LEU A 395 6.20 -15.52 27.77
N LEU A 396 6.38 -15.30 26.46
CA LEU A 396 5.61 -16.01 25.43
C LEU A 396 5.96 -17.50 25.37
N GLU A 397 7.25 -17.85 25.58
CA GLU A 397 7.70 -19.24 25.59
C GLU A 397 7.06 -20.03 26.74
N LYS A 398 6.94 -19.42 27.93
CA LYS A 398 6.37 -20.06 29.14
C LYS A 398 4.85 -20.10 29.12
N SER A 399 4.19 -19.17 28.42
CA SER A 399 2.76 -18.96 28.59
C SER A 399 1.89 -19.52 27.47
N ILE A 400 2.29 -19.39 26.19
CA ILE A 400 1.43 -19.68 25.05
C ILE A 400 1.58 -21.14 24.61
N TYR A 401 0.45 -21.81 24.42
CA TYR A 401 0.40 -23.18 23.90
C TYR A 401 0.97 -23.26 22.48
N GLU A 402 1.55 -24.40 22.09
CA GLU A 402 2.26 -24.53 20.81
C GLU A 402 1.34 -24.56 19.59
N GLU A 403 0.11 -25.06 19.76
CA GLU A 403 -0.91 -25.14 18.72
C GLU A 403 -2.22 -24.50 19.21
N PRO A 404 -2.27 -23.17 19.38
CA PRO A 404 -3.48 -22.52 19.89
C PRO A 404 -4.58 -22.55 18.82
N PRO A 405 -5.85 -22.59 19.23
CA PRO A 405 -6.98 -22.50 18.33
C PRO A 405 -7.05 -21.12 17.63
N ASN A 406 -7.87 -21.03 16.58
CA ASN A 406 -8.05 -19.77 15.86
C ASN A 406 -8.74 -18.69 16.71
N THR A 407 -9.65 -19.09 17.61
CA THR A 407 -10.38 -18.17 18.49
C THR A 407 -9.89 -18.27 19.93
N ILE A 408 -9.89 -17.15 20.63
CA ILE A 408 -9.43 -17.05 22.03
C ILE A 408 -10.48 -17.55 23.04
N LYS A 409 -11.64 -18.07 22.59
CA LYS A 409 -12.74 -18.55 23.46
C LYS A 409 -12.95 -20.07 23.42
N GLU A 410 -12.01 -20.81 22.82
CA GLU A 410 -12.11 -22.26 22.68
C GLU A 410 -11.29 -23.04 23.71
N GLY A 411 -10.50 -22.36 24.55
CA GLY A 411 -9.55 -23.00 25.44
C GLY A 411 -8.25 -23.37 24.73
N TYR A 412 -7.36 -24.09 25.41
CA TYR A 412 -6.04 -24.54 24.90
C TYR A 412 -5.14 -23.38 24.44
N LEU A 413 -5.18 -22.26 25.16
CA LEU A 413 -4.37 -21.09 24.88
C LEU A 413 -3.08 -21.04 25.69
N ILE A 414 -3.14 -21.54 26.93
CA ILE A 414 -2.10 -21.39 27.95
C ILE A 414 -1.43 -22.73 28.25
N LYS A 415 -0.08 -22.73 28.25
CA LYS A 415 0.74 -23.91 28.61
C LYS A 415 0.48 -24.40 30.03
N ASP A 416 0.61 -25.70 30.23
CA ASP A 416 0.63 -26.29 31.55
C ASP A 416 1.88 -25.80 32.32
N GLY A 417 1.75 -25.52 33.60
CA GLY A 417 2.82 -24.97 34.43
C GLY A 417 2.93 -23.45 34.46
N TYR A 418 2.11 -22.72 33.69
CA TYR A 418 2.09 -21.25 33.68
C TYR A 418 1.29 -20.68 34.88
N SER A 419 0.18 -21.31 35.25
CA SER A 419 -0.68 -20.91 36.35
C SER A 419 -1.10 -22.11 37.18
N SER A 420 -0.76 -22.14 38.48
CA SER A 420 -1.13 -23.21 39.39
C SER A 420 -2.65 -23.42 39.49
N GLU A 421 -3.42 -22.31 39.47
CA GLU A 421 -4.88 -22.37 39.48
C GLU A 421 -5.45 -23.06 38.22
N LEU A 422 -4.86 -22.77 37.06
CA LEU A 422 -5.25 -23.39 35.82
C LEU A 422 -4.90 -24.87 35.78
N ASP A 423 -3.72 -25.24 36.30
CA ASP A 423 -3.25 -26.61 36.34
C ASP A 423 -4.15 -27.46 37.26
N GLU A 424 -4.52 -26.94 38.43
CA GLU A 424 -5.47 -27.60 39.37
C GLU A 424 -6.84 -27.85 38.67
N LEU A 425 -7.37 -26.86 37.93
CA LEU A 425 -8.63 -27.04 37.21
C LEU A 425 -8.52 -28.07 36.06
N LYS A 426 -7.40 -28.07 35.36
CA LYS A 426 -7.13 -29.07 34.29
C LYS A 426 -7.02 -30.49 34.86
N ASP A 427 -6.38 -30.66 36.02
CA ASP A 427 -6.25 -31.95 36.71
C ASP A 427 -7.61 -32.44 37.19
N LEU A 428 -8.45 -31.56 37.73
CA LEU A 428 -9.82 -31.92 38.14
C LEU A 428 -10.65 -32.36 36.92
N SER A 429 -10.54 -31.67 35.78
CA SER A 429 -11.25 -32.04 34.54
C SER A 429 -10.72 -33.35 33.98
N ARG A 430 -9.40 -33.60 33.94
CA ARG A 430 -8.78 -34.86 33.53
C ARG A 430 -9.22 -36.02 34.44
N GLY A 431 -9.15 -35.82 35.76
CA GLY A 431 -9.60 -36.81 36.72
C GLY A 431 -11.08 -37.17 36.57
N GLY A 432 -11.93 -36.22 36.19
CA GLY A 432 -13.32 -36.43 35.87
C GLY A 432 -13.51 -37.29 34.60
N LYS A 433 -12.74 -37.04 33.54
CA LYS A 433 -12.78 -37.82 32.29
C LYS A 433 -12.27 -39.25 32.51
N ASP A 434 -11.23 -39.42 33.31
CA ASP A 434 -10.74 -40.73 33.68
C ASP A 434 -11.76 -41.52 34.52
N PHE A 435 -12.52 -40.85 35.36
CA PHE A 435 -13.65 -41.43 36.10
C PHE A 435 -14.72 -41.95 35.14
N ILE A 436 -15.12 -41.16 34.14
CA ILE A 436 -16.11 -41.56 33.12
C ILE A 436 -15.68 -42.83 32.39
N SER A 437 -14.39 -42.91 32.00
CA SER A 437 -13.85 -44.08 31.30
C SER A 437 -13.83 -45.33 32.21
N ARG A 438 -13.45 -45.17 33.49
CA ARG A 438 -13.50 -46.27 34.48
C ARG A 438 -14.95 -46.66 34.78
N PHE A 439 -15.84 -45.72 34.94
CA PHE A 439 -17.24 -45.92 35.17
C PHE A 439 -17.90 -46.76 34.05
N GLU A 440 -17.58 -46.53 32.79
CA GLU A 440 -18.06 -47.35 31.67
C GLU A 440 -17.63 -48.79 31.83
N THR A 441 -16.38 -49.07 32.26
CA THR A 441 -15.84 -50.42 32.45
C THR A 441 -16.46 -51.08 33.69
N GLU A 442 -16.55 -50.41 34.79
CA GLU A 442 -17.16 -50.87 36.04
C GLU A 442 -18.64 -51.19 35.86
N GLU A 443 -19.38 -50.32 35.14
CA GLU A 443 -20.78 -50.52 34.85
C GLU A 443 -21.03 -51.70 33.87
N ARG A 444 -20.13 -51.96 32.90
CA ARG A 444 -20.20 -53.15 32.08
C ARG A 444 -19.99 -54.44 32.91
N GLU A 445 -19.05 -54.41 33.82
CA GLU A 445 -18.78 -55.55 34.72
C GLU A 445 -19.94 -55.76 35.71
N ARG A 446 -20.43 -54.69 36.35
CA ARG A 446 -21.51 -54.72 37.34
C ARG A 446 -22.83 -55.26 36.75
N THR A 447 -23.17 -54.76 35.53
CA THR A 447 -24.45 -55.08 34.86
C THR A 447 -24.39 -56.31 33.96
N GLY A 448 -23.20 -56.76 33.59
CA GLY A 448 -22.99 -57.83 32.60
C GLY A 448 -23.37 -57.40 31.14
N ILE A 449 -23.72 -56.17 30.91
CA ILE A 449 -24.14 -55.64 29.63
C ILE A 449 -22.94 -55.30 28.76
N LYS A 450 -22.47 -56.21 27.92
CA LYS A 450 -21.25 -56.04 27.09
C LYS A 450 -21.40 -54.89 26.07
N GLY A 451 -22.60 -54.52 25.68
CA GLY A 451 -22.90 -53.43 24.72
C GLY A 451 -23.15 -52.07 25.37
N LEU A 452 -22.89 -51.88 26.66
CA LEU A 452 -23.01 -50.62 27.36
C LEU A 452 -21.88 -49.67 26.93
N LYS A 453 -22.24 -48.42 26.58
CA LYS A 453 -21.30 -47.33 26.28
C LYS A 453 -21.72 -46.07 27.01
N VAL A 454 -20.76 -45.33 27.46
CA VAL A 454 -20.99 -43.96 27.96
C VAL A 454 -20.69 -42.99 26.83
N GLY A 455 -21.66 -42.11 26.50
CA GLY A 455 -21.54 -41.09 25.48
C GLY A 455 -21.91 -39.70 26.00
N PHE A 456 -21.58 -38.65 25.25
CA PHE A 456 -21.92 -37.29 25.56
C PHE A 456 -22.80 -36.69 24.46
N ASN A 457 -23.82 -35.90 24.87
CA ASN A 457 -24.64 -35.13 23.97
C ASN A 457 -24.89 -33.73 24.54
N LYS A 458 -24.76 -32.69 23.73
CA LYS A 458 -24.96 -31.28 24.17
C LYS A 458 -26.34 -30.99 24.81
N VAL A 459 -27.36 -31.78 24.52
CA VAL A 459 -28.73 -31.59 25.01
C VAL A 459 -28.98 -32.30 26.35
N PHE A 460 -28.42 -33.52 26.52
CA PHE A 460 -28.71 -34.40 27.66
C PHE A 460 -27.50 -34.63 28.58
N GLY A 461 -26.32 -34.16 28.16
CA GLY A 461 -25.06 -34.42 28.88
C GLY A 461 -24.51 -35.81 28.65
N TYR A 462 -23.83 -36.36 29.65
CA TYR A 462 -23.35 -37.73 29.63
C TYR A 462 -24.50 -38.74 29.81
N TYR A 463 -24.54 -39.79 29.01
CA TYR A 463 -25.58 -40.82 29.03
C TYR A 463 -24.96 -42.19 28.85
N ILE A 464 -25.64 -43.18 29.36
CA ILE A 464 -25.36 -44.59 29.15
C ILE A 464 -26.20 -45.03 27.93
N GLU A 465 -25.56 -45.56 26.90
CA GLU A 465 -26.22 -46.11 25.72
C GLU A 465 -26.19 -47.60 25.76
N ILE A 466 -27.36 -48.27 25.65
CA ILE A 466 -27.55 -49.71 25.66
C ILE A 466 -28.31 -50.10 24.39
N SER A 467 -27.74 -51.04 23.63
CA SER A 467 -28.40 -51.56 22.44
C SER A 467 -29.65 -52.35 22.82
N LYS A 468 -30.69 -52.34 21.93
CA LYS A 468 -31.97 -52.99 22.15
C LYS A 468 -31.87 -54.45 22.47
N SER A 469 -30.82 -55.16 22.02
CA SER A 469 -30.56 -56.59 22.30
C SER A 469 -30.27 -56.86 23.78
N TYR A 470 -29.87 -55.84 24.55
CA TYR A 470 -29.52 -55.97 25.97
C TYR A 470 -30.53 -55.30 26.92
N LEU A 471 -31.62 -54.71 26.42
CA LEU A 471 -32.60 -53.99 27.27
C LEU A 471 -33.27 -54.87 28.30
N ASN A 472 -33.44 -56.16 28.02
CA ASN A 472 -34.01 -57.13 28.99
C ASN A 472 -33.13 -57.35 30.23
N MET A 473 -31.88 -56.90 30.20
CA MET A 473 -30.95 -56.96 31.34
C MET A 473 -31.01 -55.73 32.19
N VAL A 474 -31.68 -54.67 31.75
CA VAL A 474 -31.84 -53.44 32.53
C VAL A 474 -32.96 -53.62 33.55
N THR A 475 -32.60 -53.58 34.82
CA THR A 475 -33.53 -53.69 35.98
C THR A 475 -33.64 -52.40 36.72
N ASP A 476 -34.73 -52.16 37.44
CA ASP A 476 -34.99 -50.90 38.18
C ASP A 476 -33.92 -50.62 39.27
N ASP A 477 -33.31 -51.67 39.84
CA ASP A 477 -32.27 -51.57 40.85
C ASP A 477 -30.95 -50.98 40.33
N MET A 478 -30.77 -50.86 39.00
CA MET A 478 -29.56 -50.26 38.38
C MET A 478 -29.52 -48.73 38.50
N GLY A 479 -30.65 -48.11 38.82
CA GLY A 479 -30.77 -46.66 39.01
C GLY A 479 -30.67 -45.92 37.66
N TYR A 480 -31.04 -46.54 36.55
CA TYR A 480 -31.00 -45.94 35.22
C TYR A 480 -32.30 -45.23 34.91
N ILE A 481 -32.23 -43.94 34.62
CA ILE A 481 -33.39 -43.14 34.22
C ILE A 481 -33.40 -43.00 32.70
N ARG A 482 -34.41 -43.52 32.05
CA ARG A 482 -34.59 -43.47 30.57
C ARG A 482 -34.82 -42.06 30.10
N LYS A 483 -34.07 -41.62 29.10
CA LYS A 483 -34.16 -40.28 28.51
C LYS A 483 -34.50 -40.25 27.03
N GLN A 484 -33.97 -41.16 26.23
CA GLN A 484 -34.19 -41.19 24.80
C GLN A 484 -34.22 -42.61 24.25
N THR A 485 -35.16 -42.90 23.35
CA THR A 485 -35.24 -44.14 22.58
C THR A 485 -34.84 -43.85 21.14
N LEU A 486 -33.86 -44.56 20.64
CA LEU A 486 -33.39 -44.55 19.26
C LEU A 486 -33.77 -45.80 18.51
N ALA A 487 -33.53 -45.86 17.20
CA ALA A 487 -33.86 -47.03 16.40
C ALA A 487 -33.18 -48.33 16.89
N ASN A 488 -31.90 -48.25 17.30
CA ASN A 488 -31.09 -49.42 17.65
C ASN A 488 -30.64 -49.47 19.12
N CYS A 489 -30.87 -48.42 19.93
CA CYS A 489 -30.41 -48.31 21.31
C CYS A 489 -31.36 -47.43 22.14
N GLU A 490 -31.18 -47.48 23.45
CA GLU A 490 -31.79 -46.59 24.40
C GLU A 490 -30.72 -45.87 25.22
N ARG A 491 -31.03 -44.61 25.61
CA ARG A 491 -30.14 -43.75 26.40
C ARG A 491 -30.70 -43.51 27.79
N PHE A 492 -29.87 -43.71 28.75
CA PHE A 492 -30.21 -43.60 30.19
C PHE A 492 -29.30 -42.61 30.87
N ILE A 493 -29.77 -42.02 31.94
CA ILE A 493 -28.98 -41.20 32.86
C ILE A 493 -28.83 -41.98 34.18
N ASN A 494 -27.64 -41.87 34.77
CA ASN A 494 -27.35 -42.33 36.11
C ASN A 494 -27.06 -41.12 37.03
N PRO A 495 -27.59 -41.05 38.25
CA PRO A 495 -27.32 -39.96 39.20
C PRO A 495 -25.85 -39.67 39.48
N ILE A 496 -25.04 -40.73 39.62
CA ILE A 496 -23.59 -40.63 39.86
C ILE A 496 -22.89 -40.00 38.64
N LEU A 497 -23.27 -40.43 37.45
CA LEU A 497 -22.78 -39.88 36.17
C LEU A 497 -23.15 -38.43 36.05
N LYS A 498 -24.35 -38.04 36.47
CA LYS A 498 -24.83 -36.65 36.43
C LYS A 498 -24.09 -35.73 37.41
N GLU A 499 -23.81 -36.15 38.61
CA GLU A 499 -23.02 -35.40 39.59
C GLU A 499 -21.59 -35.13 39.05
N LYS A 500 -20.95 -36.13 38.43
CA LYS A 500 -19.61 -35.99 37.85
C LYS A 500 -19.64 -35.11 36.58
N GLU A 501 -20.66 -35.20 35.78
CA GLU A 501 -20.90 -34.34 34.63
C GLU A 501 -20.93 -32.87 35.03
N ASP A 502 -21.73 -32.48 36.02
CA ASP A 502 -21.84 -31.13 36.49
C ASP A 502 -20.47 -30.59 36.99
N LEU A 503 -19.66 -31.45 37.58
CA LEU A 503 -18.30 -31.10 38.03
C LEU A 503 -17.35 -30.93 36.84
N ILE A 504 -17.38 -31.78 35.83
CA ILE A 504 -16.55 -31.70 34.60
C ILE A 504 -16.91 -30.47 33.82
N LEU A 505 -18.20 -30.24 33.50
CA LEU A 505 -18.65 -29.12 32.70
C LEU A 505 -18.39 -27.77 33.38
N SER A 506 -18.61 -27.68 34.68
CA SER A 506 -18.29 -26.47 35.44
C SER A 506 -16.79 -26.20 35.49
N SER A 507 -15.94 -27.24 35.47
CA SER A 507 -14.49 -27.09 35.40
C SER A 507 -14.05 -26.67 33.98
N GLU A 508 -14.61 -27.23 32.93
CA GLU A 508 -14.30 -26.84 31.52
C GLU A 508 -14.65 -25.36 31.26
N ASP A 509 -15.84 -24.90 31.68
CA ASP A 509 -16.22 -23.48 31.53
C ASP A 509 -15.25 -22.58 32.34
N LYS A 510 -14.85 -22.97 33.54
CA LYS A 510 -13.87 -22.23 34.34
C LYS A 510 -12.49 -22.21 33.70
N ILE A 511 -12.03 -23.31 33.14
CA ILE A 511 -10.76 -23.40 32.42
C ILE A 511 -10.75 -22.42 31.23
N ILE A 512 -11.80 -22.46 30.38
CA ILE A 512 -11.92 -21.59 29.21
C ILE A 512 -11.90 -20.10 29.62
N ASN A 513 -12.65 -19.73 30.66
CA ASN A 513 -12.69 -18.36 31.16
C ASN A 513 -11.35 -17.93 31.77
N LEU A 514 -10.69 -18.80 32.52
CA LEU A 514 -9.40 -18.47 33.13
C LEU A 514 -8.31 -18.35 32.05
N GLU A 515 -8.25 -19.29 31.08
CA GLU A 515 -7.32 -19.21 29.95
C GLU A 515 -7.54 -17.94 29.12
N TYR A 516 -8.79 -17.55 28.90
CA TYR A 516 -9.13 -16.29 28.24
C TYR A 516 -8.58 -15.08 29.01
N ASN A 517 -8.80 -15.02 30.34
CA ASN A 517 -8.31 -13.89 31.16
C ASN A 517 -6.78 -13.84 31.18
N LEU A 518 -6.11 -14.97 31.40
CA LEU A 518 -4.65 -15.05 31.38
C LEU A 518 -4.08 -14.65 30.02
N PHE A 519 -4.73 -15.07 28.92
CA PHE A 519 -4.33 -14.66 27.58
C PHE A 519 -4.43 -13.13 27.37
N ILE A 520 -5.51 -12.51 27.86
CA ILE A 520 -5.66 -11.04 27.80
C ILE A 520 -4.54 -10.36 28.58
N GLU A 521 -4.21 -10.82 29.79
CA GLU A 521 -3.12 -10.27 30.59
C GLU A 521 -1.76 -10.37 29.87
N ILE A 522 -1.48 -11.52 29.24
CA ILE A 522 -0.24 -11.73 28.46
C ILE A 522 -0.22 -10.78 27.26
N ARG A 523 -1.32 -10.68 26.52
CA ARG A 523 -1.45 -9.77 25.39
C ARG A 523 -1.27 -8.31 25.80
N ASP A 524 -1.80 -7.90 26.94
CA ASP A 524 -1.65 -6.53 27.45
C ASP A 524 -0.20 -6.24 27.89
N LYS A 525 0.51 -7.22 28.46
CA LYS A 525 1.96 -7.10 28.68
C LYS A 525 2.74 -6.95 27.38
N CYS A 526 2.36 -7.66 26.31
CA CYS A 526 3.01 -7.48 25.00
C CYS A 526 2.86 -6.04 24.47
N LYS A 527 1.77 -5.32 24.77
CA LYS A 527 1.57 -3.94 24.34
C LYS A 527 2.63 -2.97 24.86
N GLU A 528 3.21 -3.25 26.03
CA GLU A 528 4.26 -2.42 26.60
C GLU A 528 5.53 -2.37 25.75
N TYR A 529 5.75 -3.41 24.92
CA TYR A 529 6.90 -3.54 24.02
C TYR A 529 6.66 -2.97 22.62
N ILE A 530 5.48 -2.43 22.31
CA ILE A 530 5.17 -1.89 20.98
C ILE A 530 6.22 -0.90 20.49
N PRO A 531 6.70 0.09 21.27
CA PRO A 531 7.71 1.04 20.79
C PRO A 531 9.04 0.38 20.40
N GLU A 532 9.48 -0.65 21.15
CA GLU A 532 10.70 -1.42 20.85
C GLU A 532 10.52 -2.30 19.62
N LEU A 533 9.36 -2.94 19.50
CA LEU A 533 9.00 -3.77 18.34
C LEU A 533 8.99 -2.92 17.05
N GLN A 534 8.40 -1.73 17.09
CA GLN A 534 8.35 -0.82 15.94
C GLN A 534 9.75 -0.33 15.54
N ARG A 535 10.61 0.04 16.52
CA ARG A 535 12.01 0.41 16.23
C ARG A 535 12.78 -0.74 15.59
N THR A 536 12.62 -1.96 16.13
CA THR A 536 13.25 -3.16 15.58
C THR A 536 12.73 -3.49 14.19
N ALA A 537 11.42 -3.38 13.94
CA ALA A 537 10.79 -3.59 12.64
C ALA A 537 11.35 -2.65 11.57
N LYS A 538 11.55 -1.37 11.92
CA LYS A 538 12.15 -0.38 11.03
C LYS A 538 13.56 -0.77 10.60
N VAL A 539 14.40 -1.21 11.53
CA VAL A 539 15.78 -1.66 11.24
C VAL A 539 15.77 -2.92 10.39
N ILE A 540 14.92 -3.91 10.74
CA ILE A 540 14.79 -5.16 9.99
C ILE A 540 14.31 -4.89 8.57
N SER A 541 13.31 -4.05 8.38
CA SER A 541 12.79 -3.71 7.04
C SER A 541 13.86 -3.05 6.17
N GLU A 542 14.72 -2.19 6.75
CA GLU A 542 15.79 -1.52 6.01
C GLU A 542 16.91 -2.46 5.62
N ILE A 543 17.40 -3.31 6.55
CA ILE A 543 18.45 -4.27 6.22
C ILE A 543 17.97 -5.35 5.23
N ASP A 544 16.70 -5.72 5.28
CA ASP A 544 16.09 -6.66 4.33
C ASP A 544 16.10 -6.07 2.90
N VAL A 545 15.78 -4.77 2.74
CA VAL A 545 15.91 -4.08 1.45
C VAL A 545 17.36 -4.07 0.97
N LEU A 546 18.32 -3.70 1.83
CA LEU A 546 19.74 -3.64 1.45
C LEU A 546 20.30 -5.03 1.11
N SER A 547 19.84 -6.08 1.80
CA SER A 547 20.18 -7.47 1.46
C SER A 547 19.60 -7.89 0.11
N SER A 548 18.40 -7.40 -0.22
CA SER A 548 17.79 -7.59 -1.54
C SER A 548 18.61 -6.90 -2.64
N PHE A 549 19.10 -5.66 -2.39
CA PHE A 549 19.96 -4.94 -3.32
C PHE A 549 21.29 -5.67 -3.56
N ALA A 550 21.91 -6.22 -2.51
CA ALA A 550 23.13 -7.02 -2.62
C ALA A 550 22.90 -8.26 -3.49
N LEU A 551 21.84 -9.04 -3.21
CA LEU A 551 21.50 -10.22 -3.99
C LEU A 551 21.26 -9.91 -5.48
N VAL A 552 20.50 -8.87 -5.78
CA VAL A 552 20.21 -8.45 -7.15
C VAL A 552 21.50 -8.00 -7.85
N SER A 553 22.35 -7.26 -7.14
CA SER A 553 23.63 -6.75 -7.66
C SER A 553 24.60 -7.88 -8.01
N GLU A 554 24.72 -8.88 -7.15
CA GLU A 554 25.51 -10.08 -7.39
C GLU A 554 24.97 -10.86 -8.59
N LYS A 555 23.68 -11.19 -8.56
CA LYS A 555 23.02 -12.02 -9.58
C LYS A 555 23.09 -11.43 -10.99
N TYR A 556 23.08 -10.10 -11.11
CA TYR A 556 22.97 -9.41 -12.39
C TYR A 556 24.18 -8.53 -12.73
N ASN A 557 25.28 -8.67 -11.99
CA ASN A 557 26.51 -7.91 -12.17
C ASN A 557 26.24 -6.39 -12.22
N TYR A 558 25.63 -5.86 -11.15
CA TYR A 558 25.46 -4.44 -10.97
C TYR A 558 26.65 -3.87 -10.20
N ILE A 559 27.01 -2.63 -10.50
CA ILE A 559 28.16 -1.95 -9.90
C ILE A 559 27.72 -0.82 -8.96
N ARG A 560 28.57 -0.49 -8.00
CA ARG A 560 28.42 0.69 -7.15
C ARG A 560 28.60 1.96 -7.97
N PRO A 561 27.60 2.85 -8.11
CA PRO A 561 27.76 4.12 -8.79
C PRO A 561 28.44 5.14 -7.90
N ILE A 562 29.06 6.15 -8.52
CA ILE A 562 29.62 7.33 -7.86
C ILE A 562 28.59 8.45 -7.96
N ILE A 563 28.12 8.94 -6.82
CA ILE A 563 27.19 10.08 -6.76
C ILE A 563 27.97 11.35 -6.46
N THR A 564 27.73 12.41 -7.24
CA THR A 564 28.45 13.68 -7.15
C THR A 564 27.51 14.86 -6.98
N ASN A 565 28.03 15.98 -6.47
CA ASN A 565 27.35 17.29 -6.50
C ASN A 565 27.59 18.03 -7.83
N GLY A 566 28.26 17.40 -8.78
CA GLY A 566 28.49 17.96 -10.12
C GLY A 566 27.24 17.88 -11.01
N ASN A 567 27.44 18.12 -12.31
CA ASN A 567 26.37 18.02 -13.31
C ASN A 567 26.75 17.05 -14.46
N GLU A 568 27.74 16.19 -14.23
CA GLU A 568 28.19 15.22 -15.21
C GLU A 568 27.43 13.90 -15.07
N ILE A 569 27.00 13.34 -16.21
CA ILE A 569 26.49 11.98 -16.32
C ILE A 569 27.50 11.17 -17.16
N LYS A 570 28.02 10.09 -16.58
CA LYS A 570 28.88 9.14 -17.26
C LYS A 570 28.44 7.74 -16.86
N VAL A 571 27.74 7.04 -17.72
CA VAL A 571 27.31 5.66 -17.49
C VAL A 571 27.71 4.85 -18.72
N LEU A 572 28.69 3.97 -18.54
CA LEU A 572 29.28 3.17 -19.62
C LEU A 572 28.68 1.77 -19.63
N ASN A 573 28.42 1.25 -20.83
CA ASN A 573 27.83 -0.06 -21.07
C ASN A 573 26.60 -0.32 -20.20
N SER A 574 25.74 0.71 -20.08
CA SER A 574 24.53 0.67 -19.28
C SER A 574 23.46 -0.19 -19.91
N ARG A 575 22.65 -0.84 -19.06
CA ARG A 575 21.60 -1.77 -19.47
C ARG A 575 20.29 -1.38 -18.81
N HIS A 576 19.16 -1.66 -19.47
CA HIS A 576 17.86 -1.45 -18.85
C HIS A 576 17.54 -2.63 -17.92
N PRO A 577 17.45 -2.43 -16.58
CA PRO A 577 17.44 -3.53 -15.61
C PRO A 577 16.26 -4.51 -15.81
N VAL A 578 15.08 -4.00 -16.13
CA VAL A 578 13.89 -4.84 -16.31
C VAL A 578 13.86 -5.49 -17.70
N VAL A 579 14.11 -4.71 -18.77
CA VAL A 579 14.05 -5.23 -20.15
C VAL A 579 15.07 -6.35 -20.35
N GLU A 580 16.29 -6.20 -19.82
CA GLU A 580 17.32 -7.23 -19.85
C GLU A 580 16.83 -8.58 -19.27
N ARG A 581 15.89 -8.57 -18.32
CA ARG A 581 15.35 -9.80 -17.70
C ARG A 581 14.15 -10.38 -18.44
N VAL A 582 13.47 -9.58 -19.23
CA VAL A 582 12.26 -10.00 -19.96
C VAL A 582 12.60 -10.55 -21.34
N LEU A 583 13.73 -10.15 -21.93
CA LEU A 583 14.19 -10.66 -23.20
C LEU A 583 14.43 -12.18 -23.14
N LYS A 584 13.72 -12.93 -24.01
CA LYS A 584 13.83 -14.38 -24.11
C LYS A 584 14.73 -14.73 -25.28
N GLY A 585 15.98 -15.18 -24.98
CA GLY A 585 16.90 -15.71 -25.99
C GLY A 585 17.71 -14.68 -26.78
N GLU A 586 17.53 -13.40 -26.53
CA GLU A 586 18.32 -12.31 -27.11
C GLU A 586 19.12 -11.61 -26.02
N GLU A 587 20.37 -11.26 -26.32
CA GLU A 587 21.20 -10.48 -25.40
C GLU A 587 20.82 -9.00 -25.50
N TYR A 588 20.75 -8.34 -24.34
CA TYR A 588 20.53 -6.90 -24.27
C TYR A 588 21.78 -6.16 -24.79
N VAL A 589 21.58 -5.21 -25.69
CA VAL A 589 22.68 -4.38 -26.23
C VAL A 589 22.97 -3.21 -25.28
N PRO A 590 24.11 -3.22 -24.58
CA PRO A 590 24.44 -2.14 -23.66
C PRO A 590 24.80 -0.85 -24.41
N ASN A 591 24.50 0.30 -23.79
CA ASN A 591 24.73 1.62 -24.37
C ASN A 591 25.39 2.58 -23.37
N ASP A 592 26.19 3.50 -23.90
CA ASP A 592 26.81 4.56 -23.12
C ASP A 592 25.90 5.78 -23.04
N ILE A 593 25.83 6.39 -21.84
CA ILE A 593 25.17 7.66 -21.63
C ILE A 593 26.20 8.63 -21.05
N VAL A 594 26.68 9.55 -21.89
CA VAL A 594 27.69 10.52 -21.51
C VAL A 594 27.18 11.94 -21.77
N MET A 595 27.10 12.75 -20.74
CA MET A 595 26.77 14.15 -20.77
C MET A 595 27.74 14.89 -19.84
N ASP A 596 28.72 15.52 -20.43
CA ASP A 596 29.71 16.33 -19.72
C ASP A 596 29.08 17.64 -19.15
N ASN A 597 29.89 18.46 -18.50
CA ASN A 597 29.44 19.73 -17.94
C ASN A 597 28.94 20.73 -19.00
N ASN A 598 29.30 20.56 -20.28
CA ASN A 598 28.92 21.42 -21.39
C ASN A 598 27.74 20.85 -22.18
N THR A 599 27.30 19.63 -21.90
CA THR A 599 26.21 18.96 -22.61
C THR A 599 25.00 18.85 -21.70
N ASP A 600 23.97 19.65 -21.93
CA ASP A 600 22.72 19.59 -21.17
C ASP A 600 21.63 18.77 -21.88
N ILE A 601 21.66 18.70 -23.23
CA ILE A 601 20.63 18.06 -24.01
C ILE A 601 21.24 17.00 -24.96
N LEU A 602 20.66 15.79 -24.95
CA LEU A 602 20.85 14.78 -25.98
C LEU A 602 19.60 14.69 -26.84
N LEU A 603 19.71 15.11 -28.11
CA LEU A 603 18.65 14.96 -29.10
C LEU A 603 18.82 13.61 -29.81
N ILE A 604 17.81 12.72 -29.64
CA ILE A 604 17.92 11.32 -30.06
C ILE A 604 16.99 11.08 -31.27
N THR A 605 17.60 10.69 -32.41
CA THR A 605 16.87 10.34 -33.62
C THR A 605 16.95 8.84 -33.92
N GLY A 606 16.12 8.35 -34.81
CA GLY A 606 16.11 6.96 -35.25
C GLY A 606 14.71 6.38 -35.41
N PRO A 607 14.59 5.18 -36.00
CA PRO A 607 13.32 4.56 -36.30
C PRO A 607 12.55 4.17 -35.03
N ASN A 608 11.22 4.01 -35.15
CA ASN A 608 10.42 3.38 -34.10
C ASN A 608 10.86 1.91 -33.96
N MET A 609 10.74 1.36 -32.76
CA MET A 609 11.24 0.02 -32.37
C MET A 609 12.76 -0.11 -32.25
N ALA A 610 13.56 0.90 -32.60
CA ALA A 610 15.02 0.84 -32.45
C ALA A 610 15.51 0.94 -30.99
N GLY A 611 14.63 1.28 -30.04
CA GLY A 611 14.95 1.33 -28.61
C GLY A 611 15.16 2.72 -28.01
N LYS A 612 14.77 3.82 -28.70
CA LYS A 612 14.88 5.20 -28.19
C LYS A 612 14.26 5.36 -26.80
N SER A 613 12.99 5.01 -26.66
CA SER A 613 12.24 5.12 -25.40
C SER A 613 12.84 4.25 -24.28
N THR A 614 13.36 3.05 -24.63
CA THR A 614 14.03 2.16 -23.69
C THR A 614 15.33 2.78 -23.16
N TYR A 615 16.12 3.38 -24.08
CA TYR A 615 17.37 4.09 -23.70
C TYR A 615 17.11 5.28 -22.77
N MET A 616 16.03 6.02 -23.00
CA MET A 616 15.66 7.15 -22.14
C MET A 616 15.16 6.68 -20.76
N ARG A 617 14.28 5.69 -20.73
CA ARG A 617 13.80 5.07 -19.47
C ARG A 617 14.94 4.49 -18.66
N GLN A 618 15.92 3.86 -19.32
CA GLN A 618 17.12 3.30 -18.70
C GLN A 618 17.85 4.32 -17.83
N LEU A 619 18.10 5.55 -18.32
CA LEU A 619 18.73 6.59 -17.51
C LEU A 619 17.88 6.99 -16.31
N GLY A 620 16.56 7.19 -16.50
CA GLY A 620 15.66 7.54 -15.41
C GLY A 620 15.65 6.50 -14.30
N ILE A 621 15.59 5.22 -14.68
CA ILE A 621 15.61 4.10 -13.72
C ILE A 621 16.98 3.99 -13.02
N ILE A 622 18.08 4.11 -13.74
CA ILE A 622 19.44 4.09 -13.18
C ILE A 622 19.62 5.22 -12.17
N ALA A 623 19.14 6.44 -12.47
CA ALA A 623 19.19 7.56 -11.53
C ALA A 623 18.39 7.26 -10.24
N ILE A 624 17.21 6.68 -10.36
CA ILE A 624 16.39 6.28 -9.20
C ILE A 624 17.11 5.19 -8.40
N MET A 625 17.60 4.12 -9.07
CA MET A 625 18.35 3.05 -8.41
C MET A 625 19.56 3.60 -7.63
N ALA A 626 20.32 4.50 -8.24
CA ALA A 626 21.42 5.17 -7.57
C ALA A 626 20.97 5.94 -6.33
N GLN A 627 19.93 6.76 -6.42
CA GLN A 627 19.47 7.59 -5.30
C GLN A 627 18.69 6.83 -4.20
N ILE A 628 18.26 5.59 -4.43
CA ILE A 628 17.73 4.73 -3.36
C ILE A 628 18.84 3.94 -2.63
N GLY A 629 20.08 3.97 -3.11
CA GLY A 629 21.21 3.23 -2.55
C GLY A 629 21.37 1.84 -3.13
N CYS A 630 20.82 1.56 -4.31
CA CYS A 630 21.01 0.32 -5.06
C CYS A 630 22.16 0.46 -6.07
N PHE A 631 22.90 -0.62 -6.30
CA PHE A 631 23.87 -0.68 -7.40
C PHE A 631 23.15 -0.68 -8.75
N VAL A 632 23.86 -0.32 -9.82
CA VAL A 632 23.28 -0.05 -11.13
C VAL A 632 23.83 -0.96 -12.22
N PRO A 633 23.03 -1.28 -13.26
CA PRO A 633 23.40 -2.16 -14.37
C PRO A 633 24.32 -1.44 -15.38
N ALA A 634 25.58 -1.28 -15.07
CA ALA A 634 26.59 -0.61 -15.90
C ALA A 634 27.99 -1.18 -15.62
N GLU A 635 28.99 -0.81 -16.41
CA GLU A 635 30.41 -1.08 -16.12
C GLU A 635 31.06 0.06 -15.34
N GLU A 636 30.65 1.30 -15.61
CA GLU A 636 31.05 2.49 -14.86
C GLU A 636 29.85 3.42 -14.77
N ALA A 637 29.61 4.02 -13.60
CA ALA A 637 28.53 4.98 -13.41
C ALA A 637 28.95 6.11 -12.48
N THR A 638 28.89 7.33 -13.00
CA THR A 638 28.99 8.59 -12.25
C THR A 638 27.74 9.41 -12.56
N LEU A 639 27.02 9.81 -11.53
CA LEU A 639 25.74 10.51 -11.65
C LEU A 639 25.66 11.70 -10.71
N PRO A 640 25.03 12.80 -11.13
CA PRO A 640 24.68 13.88 -10.23
C PRO A 640 23.47 13.49 -9.35
N ILE A 641 23.22 14.26 -8.30
CA ILE A 641 21.95 14.19 -7.57
C ILE A 641 20.88 14.93 -8.37
N PHE A 642 19.82 14.21 -8.73
CA PHE A 642 18.64 14.80 -9.33
C PHE A 642 17.61 15.14 -8.23
N ASP A 643 17.09 16.37 -8.28
CA ASP A 643 16.04 16.83 -7.37
C ASP A 643 14.64 16.44 -7.88
N LYS A 644 14.47 16.43 -9.21
CA LYS A 644 13.19 16.07 -9.88
C LYS A 644 13.46 15.29 -11.16
N ILE A 645 12.53 14.39 -11.46
CA ILE A 645 12.48 13.70 -12.76
C ILE A 645 11.12 13.95 -13.39
N PHE A 646 11.14 14.41 -14.65
CA PHE A 646 9.96 14.59 -15.48
C PHE A 646 10.04 13.69 -16.70
N THR A 647 8.95 13.02 -17.01
CA THR A 647 8.89 12.13 -18.17
C THR A 647 7.64 12.42 -19.00
N ARG A 648 7.83 12.38 -20.32
CA ARG A 648 6.76 12.26 -21.31
C ARG A 648 7.18 11.14 -22.25
N ILE A 649 6.73 9.90 -21.99
CA ILE A 649 7.13 8.70 -22.72
C ILE A 649 5.89 7.89 -23.09
N GLY A 650 5.63 7.71 -24.40
CA GLY A 650 4.51 6.97 -24.94
C GLY A 650 3.19 7.74 -24.92
N ALA A 651 2.24 7.38 -25.80
CA ALA A 651 0.87 7.86 -25.77
C ALA A 651 0.03 6.90 -24.92
N SER A 652 -0.37 7.31 -23.74
CA SER A 652 -1.44 6.62 -23.02
C SER A 652 -2.74 7.36 -23.30
N ASP A 653 -3.66 6.73 -24.03
CA ASP A 653 -5.02 7.21 -24.13
C ASP A 653 -5.66 7.10 -22.75
N ASP A 654 -5.80 8.22 -22.05
CA ASP A 654 -6.60 8.28 -20.84
C ASP A 654 -8.07 8.52 -21.22
N LEU A 655 -8.72 7.42 -21.66
CA LEU A 655 -10.14 7.42 -22.03
C LEU A 655 -11.07 7.84 -20.87
N VAL A 656 -10.56 7.86 -19.64
CA VAL A 656 -11.34 8.16 -18.44
C VAL A 656 -11.46 9.67 -18.21
N SER A 657 -10.42 10.44 -18.54
CA SER A 657 -10.43 11.92 -18.38
C SER A 657 -11.17 12.66 -19.49
N GLY A 658 -11.39 12.01 -20.65
CA GLY A 658 -12.02 12.65 -21.81
C GLY A 658 -11.16 13.75 -22.46
N GLU A 659 -9.91 13.89 -22.03
CA GLU A 659 -8.97 14.88 -22.59
C GLU A 659 -8.28 14.33 -23.85
N SER A 660 -8.00 15.23 -24.79
CA SER A 660 -7.23 14.90 -25.98
C SER A 660 -5.81 14.46 -25.60
N THR A 661 -5.27 13.41 -26.26
CA THR A 661 -3.88 12.96 -26.07
C THR A 661 -2.87 14.09 -26.20
N PHE A 662 -3.10 15.04 -27.12
CA PHE A 662 -2.25 16.21 -27.27
C PHE A 662 -2.36 17.19 -26.08
N MET A 663 -3.53 17.33 -25.47
CA MET A 663 -3.70 18.18 -24.27
C MET A 663 -2.94 17.60 -23.08
N VAL A 664 -3.04 16.29 -22.86
CA VAL A 664 -2.28 15.59 -21.81
C VAL A 664 -0.77 15.77 -22.04
N GLU A 665 -0.31 15.62 -23.28
CA GLU A 665 1.08 15.81 -23.66
C GLU A 665 1.57 17.23 -23.33
N MET A 666 0.78 18.24 -23.66
CA MET A 666 1.13 19.64 -23.38
C MET A 666 1.08 19.96 -21.87
N MET A 667 0.20 19.33 -21.10
CA MET A 667 0.16 19.47 -19.65
C MET A 667 1.42 18.88 -18.98
N GLU A 668 1.85 17.68 -19.40
CA GLU A 668 3.09 17.06 -18.90
C GLU A 668 4.32 17.91 -19.25
N ALA A 669 4.43 18.39 -20.49
CA ALA A 669 5.50 19.29 -20.92
C ALA A 669 5.49 20.63 -20.15
N SER A 670 4.31 21.24 -20.00
CA SER A 670 4.13 22.48 -19.23
C SER A 670 4.59 22.32 -17.78
N ARG A 671 4.26 21.18 -17.16
CA ARG A 671 4.69 20.89 -15.78
C ARG A 671 6.21 20.77 -15.68
N ALA A 672 6.85 20.03 -16.58
CA ALA A 672 8.31 19.96 -16.64
C ALA A 672 8.95 21.36 -16.79
N ILE A 673 8.47 22.17 -17.73
CA ILE A 673 9.01 23.51 -17.96
C ILE A 673 8.83 24.44 -16.77
N LYS A 674 7.69 24.35 -16.07
CA LYS A 674 7.38 25.20 -14.91
C LYS A 674 8.19 24.86 -13.67
N TYR A 675 8.43 23.57 -13.41
CA TYR A 675 8.95 23.11 -12.12
C TYR A 675 10.34 22.51 -12.17
N ALA A 676 10.92 22.28 -13.35
CA ALA A 676 12.28 21.79 -13.46
C ALA A 676 13.28 22.84 -12.99
N THR A 677 14.30 22.37 -12.31
CA THR A 677 15.49 23.13 -11.87
C THR A 677 16.69 22.73 -12.70
N ARG A 678 17.84 23.36 -12.46
CA ARG A 678 19.10 22.94 -13.10
C ARG A 678 19.51 21.51 -12.75
N ASN A 679 19.10 21.01 -11.60
CA ASN A 679 19.44 19.68 -11.12
C ASN A 679 18.35 18.63 -11.50
N SER A 680 17.39 18.98 -12.33
CA SER A 680 16.35 18.05 -12.76
C SER A 680 16.77 17.22 -13.98
N LEU A 681 16.12 16.07 -14.17
CA LEU A 681 16.22 15.23 -15.35
C LEU A 681 14.89 15.26 -16.13
N ILE A 682 14.96 15.61 -17.41
CA ILE A 682 13.80 15.64 -18.32
C ILE A 682 13.96 14.55 -19.38
N LEU A 683 12.92 13.73 -19.57
CA LEU A 683 12.86 12.67 -20.59
C LEU A 683 11.64 12.87 -21.46
N PHE A 684 11.83 13.50 -22.63
CA PHE A 684 10.77 13.79 -23.61
C PHE A 684 10.86 12.86 -24.82
N ASP A 685 9.86 12.03 -25.02
CA ASP A 685 9.78 11.08 -26.11
C ASP A 685 8.71 11.48 -27.12
N GLU A 686 9.11 11.80 -28.32
CA GLU A 686 8.28 12.15 -29.48
C GLU A 686 7.29 13.30 -29.22
N LEU A 687 7.73 14.34 -28.55
CA LEU A 687 6.90 15.53 -28.24
C LEU A 687 6.46 16.26 -29.51
N GLY A 688 5.19 16.67 -29.56
CA GLY A 688 4.60 17.39 -30.70
C GLY A 688 3.92 16.50 -31.75
N ARG A 689 3.83 15.18 -31.53
CA ARG A 689 3.26 14.24 -32.51
C ARG A 689 1.73 14.28 -32.59
N GLY A 690 1.05 14.79 -31.59
CA GLY A 690 -0.43 14.81 -31.51
C GLY A 690 -1.12 15.92 -32.27
N THR A 691 -0.40 16.72 -33.09
CA THR A 691 -0.92 17.86 -33.87
C THR A 691 -0.35 17.90 -35.29
N ALA A 692 -0.64 18.96 -36.05
CA ALA A 692 -0.06 19.14 -37.39
C ALA A 692 1.47 19.20 -37.32
N THR A 693 2.16 18.65 -38.36
CA THR A 693 3.61 18.44 -38.34
C THR A 693 4.40 19.71 -38.02
N PHE A 694 4.08 20.82 -38.70
CA PHE A 694 4.78 22.09 -38.46
C PHE A 694 4.49 22.70 -37.11
N ASP A 695 3.25 22.61 -36.61
CA ASP A 695 2.91 23.09 -35.26
C ASP A 695 3.65 22.30 -34.21
N GLY A 696 3.66 20.94 -34.32
CA GLY A 696 4.37 20.07 -33.39
C GLY A 696 5.87 20.29 -33.40
N MET A 697 6.50 20.44 -34.55
CA MET A 697 7.92 20.75 -34.71
C MET A 697 8.26 22.10 -34.12
N SER A 698 7.46 23.15 -34.38
CA SER A 698 7.68 24.48 -33.81
C SER A 698 7.61 24.50 -32.29
N LEU A 699 6.65 23.77 -31.69
CA LEU A 699 6.53 23.61 -30.24
C LEU A 699 7.73 22.84 -29.65
N ALA A 700 8.13 21.74 -30.28
CA ALA A 700 9.28 20.94 -29.86
C ALA A 700 10.56 21.77 -29.88
N GLN A 701 10.80 22.56 -30.96
CA GLN A 701 11.95 23.46 -31.08
C GLN A 701 11.92 24.52 -29.97
N ALA A 702 10.82 25.20 -29.77
CA ALA A 702 10.70 26.25 -28.77
C ALA A 702 10.93 25.72 -27.34
N ILE A 703 10.43 24.53 -27.04
CA ILE A 703 10.65 23.84 -25.76
C ILE A 703 12.14 23.50 -25.57
N LEU A 704 12.81 22.95 -26.59
CA LEU A 704 14.24 22.65 -26.54
C LEU A 704 15.08 23.94 -26.31
N GLU A 705 14.76 25.03 -27.03
CA GLU A 705 15.42 26.31 -26.84
C GLU A 705 15.23 26.87 -25.43
N TYR A 706 14.03 26.72 -24.88
CA TYR A 706 13.72 27.17 -23.53
C TYR A 706 14.50 26.35 -22.49
N VAL A 707 14.52 25.02 -22.61
CA VAL A 707 15.28 24.15 -21.72
C VAL A 707 16.78 24.46 -21.81
N ALA A 708 17.32 24.59 -23.02
CA ALA A 708 18.74 24.87 -23.25
C ALA A 708 19.21 26.22 -22.68
N ASN A 709 18.37 27.25 -22.82
CA ASN A 709 18.77 28.61 -22.47
C ASN A 709 18.39 29.05 -21.05
N LYS A 710 17.22 28.58 -20.58
CA LYS A 710 16.66 29.03 -19.27
C LYS A 710 16.85 28.01 -18.16
N ILE A 711 16.45 26.76 -18.36
CA ILE A 711 16.47 25.74 -17.29
C ILE A 711 17.87 25.14 -17.14
N LYS A 712 18.51 24.77 -18.26
CA LYS A 712 19.85 24.17 -18.33
C LYS A 712 19.98 22.89 -17.52
N CYS A 713 18.95 22.04 -17.52
CA CYS A 713 18.94 20.77 -16.87
C CYS A 713 19.33 19.63 -17.83
N LYS A 714 19.66 18.46 -17.30
CA LYS A 714 19.95 17.27 -18.11
C LYS A 714 18.66 16.77 -18.77
N THR A 715 18.68 16.69 -20.11
CA THR A 715 17.52 16.37 -20.91
C THR A 715 17.85 15.36 -22.01
N LEU A 716 17.06 14.30 -22.08
CA LEU A 716 17.02 13.41 -23.24
C LEU A 716 15.73 13.70 -24.01
N PHE A 717 15.88 14.04 -25.28
CA PHE A 717 14.76 14.40 -26.14
C PHE A 717 14.78 13.51 -27.38
N SER A 718 13.80 12.62 -27.53
CA SER A 718 13.66 11.84 -28.76
C SER A 718 12.71 12.54 -29.73
N THR A 719 13.01 12.46 -31.02
CA THR A 719 12.18 13.10 -32.06
C THR A 719 12.23 12.35 -33.37
N HIS A 720 11.17 12.53 -34.17
CA HIS A 720 11.13 12.15 -35.58
C HIS A 720 11.35 13.34 -36.51
N TYR A 721 11.43 14.56 -35.95
CA TYR A 721 11.68 15.76 -36.73
C TYR A 721 13.18 15.88 -37.01
N HIS A 722 13.64 15.53 -38.21
CA HIS A 722 15.05 15.53 -38.58
C HIS A 722 15.62 16.94 -38.60
N GLU A 723 14.76 17.95 -38.88
CA GLU A 723 15.09 19.37 -38.97
C GLU A 723 15.63 19.87 -37.58
N LEU A 724 15.17 19.29 -36.46
CA LEU A 724 15.64 19.67 -35.13
C LEU A 724 17.12 19.30 -34.90
N THR A 725 17.70 18.40 -35.70
CA THR A 725 19.10 18.02 -35.57
C THR A 725 20.06 19.18 -35.92
N ASP A 726 19.60 20.14 -36.75
CA ASP A 726 20.38 21.33 -37.06
C ASP A 726 20.55 22.26 -35.85
N MET A 727 19.76 22.10 -34.79
CA MET A 727 19.89 22.89 -33.55
C MET A 727 21.25 22.66 -32.83
N GLU A 728 21.95 21.56 -33.06
CA GLU A 728 23.31 21.35 -32.54
C GLU A 728 24.29 22.43 -33.02
N LYS A 729 24.05 23.02 -34.22
CA LYS A 729 24.90 24.09 -34.77
C LYS A 729 24.65 25.43 -34.07
N THR A 730 23.49 25.62 -33.51
CA THR A 730 23.05 26.88 -32.88
C THR A 730 23.01 26.84 -31.35
N ILE A 731 22.87 25.67 -30.76
CA ILE A 731 22.78 25.44 -29.29
C ILE A 731 24.02 24.66 -28.82
N PRO A 732 25.00 25.35 -28.21
CA PRO A 732 26.29 24.75 -27.85
C PRO A 732 26.22 23.57 -26.86
N ASN A 733 25.18 23.53 -25.99
CA ASN A 733 24.96 22.51 -24.97
C ASN A 733 24.02 21.36 -25.42
N LEU A 734 23.71 21.28 -26.71
CA LEU A 734 22.92 20.21 -27.33
C LEU A 734 23.84 19.33 -28.19
N LYS A 735 23.72 18.01 -28.06
CA LYS A 735 24.39 17.02 -28.92
C LYS A 735 23.40 16.06 -29.52
N ASN A 736 23.61 15.76 -30.81
CA ASN A 736 22.81 14.77 -31.52
C ASN A 736 23.33 13.35 -31.25
N LYS A 737 22.38 12.44 -31.05
CA LYS A 737 22.59 11.00 -30.98
C LYS A 737 21.60 10.30 -31.91
N HIS A 738 21.96 9.13 -32.42
CA HIS A 738 21.03 8.31 -33.19
C HIS A 738 21.11 6.86 -32.82
N VAL A 739 19.99 6.15 -32.95
CA VAL A 739 19.97 4.69 -32.80
C VAL A 739 20.26 4.05 -34.15
N SER A 740 21.33 3.23 -34.22
CA SER A 740 21.80 2.67 -35.47
C SER A 740 20.95 1.50 -35.95
N ALA A 741 20.68 1.50 -37.25
CA ALA A 741 20.10 0.39 -37.99
C ALA A 741 20.97 0.09 -39.21
N VAL A 742 21.04 -1.17 -39.62
CA VAL A 742 21.76 -1.63 -40.83
C VAL A 742 20.74 -2.17 -41.80
N GLU A 743 20.87 -1.72 -43.07
CA GLU A 743 20.06 -2.22 -44.17
C GLU A 743 20.89 -3.21 -45.01
N GLU A 744 20.52 -4.49 -45.00
CA GLU A 744 21.13 -5.53 -45.80
C GLU A 744 20.10 -6.22 -46.67
N ASN A 745 20.31 -6.22 -47.97
CA ASN A 745 19.39 -6.85 -48.96
C ASN A 745 17.93 -6.41 -48.85
N GLY A 746 17.69 -5.13 -48.55
CA GLY A 746 16.34 -4.57 -48.39
C GLY A 746 15.62 -4.94 -47.11
N ASN A 747 16.32 -5.62 -46.19
CA ASN A 747 15.85 -5.87 -44.83
C ASN A 747 16.59 -4.98 -43.86
N ILE A 748 15.88 -4.44 -42.85
CA ILE A 748 16.49 -3.66 -41.78
C ILE A 748 16.66 -4.52 -40.56
N THR A 749 17.89 -4.46 -40.01
CA THR A 749 18.23 -4.98 -38.69
C THR A 749 18.52 -3.82 -37.75
N PHE A 750 17.75 -3.73 -36.66
CA PHE A 750 18.00 -2.76 -35.61
C PHE A 750 19.14 -3.24 -34.72
N LEU A 751 20.21 -2.46 -34.67
CA LEU A 751 21.35 -2.80 -33.83
C LEU A 751 21.18 -2.43 -32.36
N HIS A 752 20.15 -1.65 -32.01
CA HIS A 752 19.88 -1.12 -30.68
C HIS A 752 21.08 -0.37 -30.05
N LYS A 753 22.05 0.06 -30.88
CA LYS A 753 23.26 0.80 -30.43
C LYS A 753 23.10 2.29 -30.71
N VAL A 754 23.28 3.10 -29.68
CA VAL A 754 23.24 4.57 -29.76
C VAL A 754 24.64 5.07 -30.16
N LYS A 755 24.70 5.96 -31.15
CA LYS A 755 25.93 6.56 -31.68
C LYS A 755 25.82 8.08 -31.74
N ASP A 756 26.99 8.76 -31.86
CA ASP A 756 27.05 10.21 -32.00
C ASP A 756 26.59 10.65 -33.41
N GLY A 757 26.04 11.86 -33.48
CA GLY A 757 25.58 12.49 -34.69
C GLY A 757 24.13 12.16 -35.07
N SER A 758 23.66 12.70 -36.18
CA SER A 758 22.33 12.47 -36.74
C SER A 758 22.36 11.49 -37.92
N VAL A 759 21.20 10.90 -38.22
CA VAL A 759 20.97 10.09 -39.43
C VAL A 759 19.80 10.71 -40.17
N ASP A 760 20.03 10.98 -41.46
CA ASP A 760 19.05 11.65 -42.33
C ASP A 760 18.03 10.70 -42.99
N LYS A 761 18.08 9.38 -42.75
CA LYS A 761 17.18 8.38 -43.36
C LYS A 761 15.99 8.07 -42.47
N SER A 762 14.79 8.19 -43.02
CA SER A 762 13.60 7.62 -42.40
C SER A 762 13.43 6.15 -42.77
N TYR A 763 13.05 5.31 -41.80
CA TYR A 763 12.90 3.86 -42.00
C TYR A 763 11.44 3.38 -41.88
N GLY A 764 10.46 4.30 -41.96
CA GLY A 764 9.04 3.97 -41.77
C GLY A 764 8.50 2.91 -42.72
N ILE A 765 8.87 3.02 -44.01
CA ILE A 765 8.45 2.07 -45.05
C ILE A 765 9.04 0.68 -44.82
N ASN A 766 10.29 0.62 -44.38
CA ASN A 766 10.96 -0.66 -44.09
C ASN A 766 10.35 -1.34 -42.84
N VAL A 767 9.95 -0.56 -41.83
CA VAL A 767 9.21 -1.09 -40.68
C VAL A 767 7.83 -1.63 -41.09
N ALA A 768 7.15 -0.95 -42.00
CA ALA A 768 5.88 -1.42 -42.57
C ALA A 768 6.02 -2.76 -43.31
N LYS A 769 7.14 -2.95 -44.00
CA LYS A 769 7.49 -4.22 -44.67
C LYS A 769 7.73 -5.33 -43.63
N LEU A 770 8.47 -5.05 -42.57
CA LEU A 770 8.69 -6.01 -41.44
C LEU A 770 7.36 -6.38 -40.75
N ALA A 771 6.41 -5.45 -40.67
CA ALA A 771 5.08 -5.69 -40.14
C ALA A 771 4.17 -6.54 -41.05
N GLY A 772 4.64 -6.90 -42.27
CA GLY A 772 3.93 -7.77 -43.17
C GLY A 772 2.89 -7.05 -44.05
N LEU A 773 3.05 -5.73 -44.30
CA LEU A 773 2.22 -5.04 -45.27
C LEU A 773 2.49 -5.60 -46.71
N PRO A 774 1.46 -5.69 -47.59
CA PRO A 774 1.63 -6.17 -48.95
C PRO A 774 2.69 -5.39 -49.74
N ASP A 775 3.51 -6.08 -50.54
CA ASP A 775 4.63 -5.48 -51.29
C ASP A 775 4.15 -4.38 -52.22
N GLU A 776 2.96 -4.50 -52.86
CA GLU A 776 2.33 -3.46 -53.69
C GLU A 776 2.13 -2.12 -52.93
N VAL A 777 1.75 -2.19 -51.65
CA VAL A 777 1.58 -1.00 -50.78
C VAL A 777 2.96 -0.40 -50.44
N ILE A 778 3.94 -1.23 -50.15
CA ILE A 778 5.32 -0.83 -49.85
C ILE A 778 5.96 -0.13 -51.06
N ASP A 779 5.87 -0.73 -52.25
CA ASP A 779 6.44 -0.17 -53.47
C ASP A 779 5.77 1.19 -53.82
N ARG A 780 4.43 1.27 -53.67
CA ARG A 780 3.72 2.53 -53.88
C ARG A 780 4.10 3.60 -52.88
N ALA A 781 4.23 3.25 -51.61
CA ALA A 781 4.66 4.15 -50.54
C ALA A 781 6.07 4.70 -50.77
N SER A 782 7.02 3.82 -51.24
CA SER A 782 8.37 4.22 -51.60
C SER A 782 8.37 5.20 -52.79
N GLY A 783 7.53 4.96 -53.78
CA GLY A 783 7.37 5.89 -54.90
C GLY A 783 6.82 7.25 -54.49
N ILE A 784 5.87 7.29 -53.57
CA ILE A 784 5.30 8.54 -53.01
C ILE A 784 6.33 9.28 -52.18
N LEU A 785 7.09 8.58 -51.31
CA LEU A 785 8.13 9.18 -50.50
C LEU A 785 9.17 9.92 -51.35
N ASN A 786 9.66 9.28 -52.44
CA ASN A 786 10.57 9.89 -53.36
C ASN A 786 10.04 11.18 -53.99
N ILE A 787 8.71 11.28 -54.20
CA ILE A 787 8.07 12.49 -54.74
C ILE A 787 8.11 13.63 -53.69
N TYR A 788 7.84 13.32 -52.42
CA TYR A 788 7.87 14.31 -51.32
C TYR A 788 9.28 14.81 -51.06
N GLU A 789 10.27 13.93 -50.92
CA GLU A 789 11.67 14.27 -50.68
C GLU A 789 12.26 15.14 -51.83
N ASN A 790 11.86 14.88 -53.09
CA ASN A 790 12.27 15.70 -54.23
C ASN A 790 11.56 17.06 -54.30
N LYS A 791 10.39 17.21 -53.67
CA LYS A 791 9.72 18.51 -53.53
C LYS A 791 10.39 19.41 -52.49
N GLU A 792 10.84 18.85 -51.38
CA GLU A 792 11.55 19.60 -50.33
C GLU A 792 12.89 20.13 -50.84
N LYS A 793 13.66 19.34 -51.56
CA LYS A 793 14.94 19.79 -52.16
C LYS A 793 14.81 21.01 -53.14
N LYS A 794 13.61 21.35 -53.56
CA LYS A 794 13.34 22.54 -54.42
C LYS A 794 12.93 23.79 -53.64
N THR A 795 12.75 23.71 -52.37
CA THR A 795 12.30 24.81 -51.51
C THR A 795 13.39 25.34 -50.55
N ASP A 796 14.63 24.87 -50.63
CA ASP A 796 15.78 25.28 -49.81
C ASP A 796 16.35 26.68 -50.16
N THR A 797 15.47 27.64 -50.47
CA THR A 797 15.83 29.06 -50.53
C THR A 797 14.82 29.88 -49.75
N ILE A 798 14.62 29.59 -48.51
CA ILE A 798 14.01 30.54 -47.55
C ILE A 798 15.12 30.92 -46.56
N ILE A 799 15.55 32.14 -46.76
CA ILE A 799 16.43 32.91 -45.88
C ILE A 799 15.93 32.74 -44.44
N GLN A 800 16.74 32.08 -43.61
CA GLN A 800 16.61 32.10 -42.19
C GLN A 800 16.87 33.53 -41.69
N THR A 801 15.83 34.34 -41.60
CA THR A 801 15.86 35.48 -40.71
C THR A 801 15.70 34.97 -39.31
N THR A 802 16.80 34.75 -38.65
CA THR A 802 16.84 34.67 -37.19
C THR A 802 16.31 36.01 -36.66
N LEU A 803 15.02 36.03 -36.30
CA LEU A 803 14.53 37.04 -35.39
C LEU A 803 15.26 36.76 -34.07
N PRO A 804 16.11 37.72 -33.59
CA PRO A 804 16.57 37.60 -32.21
C PRO A 804 15.31 37.78 -31.35
N LEU A 805 14.81 36.69 -30.81
CA LEU A 805 13.91 36.73 -29.66
C LEU A 805 14.72 37.28 -28.49
N ASN A 806 14.94 38.57 -28.48
CA ASN A 806 15.31 39.29 -27.27
C ASN A 806 14.09 39.27 -26.35
N PHE A 807 13.93 38.15 -25.65
CA PHE A 807 13.18 38.08 -24.40
C PHE A 807 14.05 38.70 -23.28
N ASP A 808 14.47 39.97 -23.44
CA ASP A 808 14.75 40.81 -22.31
C ASP A 808 13.39 41.32 -21.78
N GLU A 809 12.59 40.40 -21.24
CA GLU A 809 11.68 40.78 -20.19
C GLU A 809 12.57 41.21 -19.03
N LYS A 810 12.70 42.49 -18.81
CA LYS A 810 13.06 43.03 -17.51
C LYS A 810 12.08 42.40 -16.53
N LYS A 811 12.49 41.29 -15.91
CA LYS A 811 11.78 40.78 -14.77
C LYS A 811 11.61 41.90 -13.79
N SER A 812 10.39 42.30 -13.50
CA SER A 812 10.11 43.28 -12.47
C SER A 812 10.69 42.72 -11.17
N GLU A 813 11.49 43.51 -10.47
CA GLU A 813 11.98 43.12 -9.12
C GLU A 813 10.85 42.63 -8.22
N VAL A 814 9.64 43.11 -8.45
CA VAL A 814 8.40 42.71 -7.77
C VAL A 814 8.00 41.28 -8.10
N GLU A 815 8.15 40.86 -9.35
CA GLU A 815 7.82 39.44 -9.71
C GLU A 815 8.80 38.45 -9.11
N GLU A 816 10.09 38.80 -8.99
CA GLU A 816 11.07 37.93 -8.32
C GLU A 816 10.83 37.88 -6.80
N GLU A 817 10.52 39.00 -6.17
CA GLU A 817 10.17 38.98 -4.75
C GLU A 817 8.88 38.23 -4.46
N VAL A 818 7.84 38.34 -5.29
CA VAL A 818 6.59 37.59 -5.13
C VAL A 818 6.82 36.09 -5.29
N LYS A 819 7.67 35.66 -6.23
CA LYS A 819 7.98 34.23 -6.43
C LYS A 819 8.75 33.60 -5.27
N ASN A 820 9.56 34.42 -4.55
CA ASN A 820 10.36 33.93 -3.44
C ASN A 820 9.63 33.99 -2.08
N ILE A 821 8.36 34.40 -2.04
CA ILE A 821 7.58 34.42 -0.80
C ILE A 821 7.12 33.00 -0.50
N ASP A 822 7.59 32.44 0.59
CA ASP A 822 7.04 31.20 1.14
C ASP A 822 5.70 31.47 1.86
N ILE A 823 4.61 31.48 1.08
CA ILE A 823 3.26 31.80 1.57
C ILE A 823 2.82 30.84 2.71
N LEU A 824 3.38 29.65 2.77
CA LEU A 824 2.99 28.65 3.76
C LEU A 824 3.58 28.92 5.14
N ASN A 825 4.69 29.67 5.22
CA ASN A 825 5.44 29.86 6.46
C ASN A 825 5.50 31.31 6.94
N ILE A 826 4.74 32.27 6.34
CA ILE A 826 4.66 33.66 6.78
C ILE A 826 3.47 33.92 7.70
N THR A 827 3.68 34.78 8.69
CA THR A 827 2.59 35.22 9.57
C THR A 827 1.70 36.28 8.88
N PRO A 828 0.44 36.49 9.30
CA PRO A 828 -0.44 37.52 8.73
C PRO A 828 0.16 38.94 8.77
N ILE A 829 0.94 39.27 9.80
CA ILE A 829 1.60 40.59 9.94
C ILE A 829 2.75 40.69 8.93
N GLU A 830 3.54 39.66 8.74
CA GLU A 830 4.60 39.60 7.73
C GLU A 830 4.03 39.69 6.31
N ALA A 831 2.92 38.98 6.03
CA ALA A 831 2.24 39.07 4.75
C ALA A 831 1.77 40.52 4.41
N ILE A 832 1.19 41.23 5.39
CA ILE A 832 0.77 42.64 5.23
C ILE A 832 1.99 43.54 4.96
N ASN A 833 3.09 43.35 5.67
CA ASN A 833 4.32 44.11 5.49
C ASN A 833 4.94 43.86 4.12
N ILE A 834 4.96 42.62 3.64
CA ILE A 834 5.44 42.23 2.31
C ILE A 834 4.55 42.87 1.24
N LEU A 835 3.22 42.78 1.37
CA LEU A 835 2.29 43.43 0.44
C LEU A 835 2.46 44.97 0.41
N SER A 836 2.69 45.63 1.54
CA SER A 836 2.96 47.07 1.60
C SER A 836 4.23 47.42 0.86
N LYS A 837 5.31 46.66 1.03
CA LYS A 837 6.59 46.85 0.31
C LYS A 837 6.46 46.64 -1.19
N LEU A 838 5.77 45.57 -1.60
CA LEU A 838 5.52 45.28 -3.01
C LEU A 838 4.69 46.40 -3.67
N ARG A 839 3.70 46.97 -2.96
CA ARG A 839 2.88 48.11 -3.43
C ARG A 839 3.70 49.36 -3.64
N GLU A 840 4.69 49.61 -2.78
CA GLU A 840 5.60 50.79 -2.94
C GLU A 840 6.51 50.64 -4.16
N LYS A 841 6.90 49.40 -4.54
CA LYS A 841 7.74 49.11 -5.70
C LYS A 841 6.96 49.12 -7.02
N VAL A 842 5.65 48.94 -7.00
CA VAL A 842 4.78 48.96 -8.19
C VAL A 842 4.38 50.40 -8.58
N LYS A 843 4.60 51.40 -7.69
CA LYS A 843 4.43 52.81 -8.03
C LYS A 843 5.67 53.38 -8.74
#